data_a2a2abd1f92870406ef814e4701fac56
#
_entry.id   a2a2abd1f92870406ef814e4701fac56
#
_cell.length_a   1.000
_cell.length_b   1.000
_cell.length_c   1.000
_cell.angle_alpha   90.00
_cell.angle_beta   90.00
_cell.angle_gamma   90.00
#
_symmetry.space_group_name_H-M   'P 1'
#
loop_
_entity.id
_entity.type
_entity.pdbx_description
1 polymer ?
#
loop_
_entity_poly.entity_id
_entity_poly.type
_entity_poly.pdbx_seq_one_letter_code
_entity_poly.pdbx_strand_id
1 'polypeptide(L)'
;MERSYIDYAMSVIAARALPDVRDGLKPVQRRILHSMIELNNGPDKPHRKCARIVGDTMGKYHPHGDSSIYEALVKLAQEWNTRYPLVDGHGNFGSVDGDHAAAMRYTEARLSKISMEMMADINKDTVDFTPNFDGTEKEPVVLPSRYPNLLVNGTSGIAVGMATNIPPHNLKETIDAAIKIIDNRVEEGRETEIDEIMDIVKGPDFPTGAQILGRQGINDAYKTGRGKIKVRAITEIETMTNGKHRIVVTELPYMVNKSLLIKNMVDLVKNKRIDGITDIRDESSREGMRVVIELRKDVNANVILNQLFKHTQLQDTFGCIMLALVDGVPKILNIKDMLTYYLKHQEDVVTRRTKYDLNKAEERAHILQGYLIALDNIDEVITIIRNSKNVGEAKAKLIERFGLSEAQAGAIVDMRLRALTGLEREKIENEYNELIAKIAEYKEILADENKLLGVIKTELAAIADKYGDERRTSITAYSDDITDEELIKREEIVISMTKLGYIKRMPKDTFKVQNRGGKGIKGMNTIDNDIIDEIFLTNTHNFIMFFTNMGRVYRMKGYEIPESGRNARGVAIVNLLQLLPGEKVTAIIPIAGFDKKYLMMATKNGIVKKTKIEAFENIRKTGLAAITLNEGDELIEVKATSGENDVFLVTAKGMCIRFNEECVRDTGRTSMGVRGIRCDKGDEVIAMQLDVQGDEMLFVTTKGMGKRTELSEFAPQMRGGKGVKCYRITDKTGDIVSAKAVTNDHDIMMMTNEGIMIRMHCSDITVIGRITSGVKLMNIGKDGNTFVASVAKLARSDEDEEAEDSENPESAENEVSENVENDTENDAESNSEE
;
A
#
# COMPACT_ATOMS: atom_id res chain seq x y z
N MET A 1 9.58 27.04 38.83
CA MET A 1 9.17 26.67 37.46
C MET A 1 9.54 25.23 37.12
N GLU A 2 10.80 24.82 37.28
CA GLU A 2 11.27 23.48 36.93
C GLU A 2 10.52 22.37 37.70
N ARG A 3 10.40 22.49 39.01
CA ARG A 3 9.67 21.53 39.85
C ARG A 3 8.18 21.45 39.49
N SER A 4 7.52 22.62 39.31
CA SER A 4 6.10 22.63 38.90
C SER A 4 5.87 22.08 37.50
N TYR A 5 6.87 22.18 36.59
CA TYR A 5 6.80 21.55 35.26
C TYR A 5 6.93 20.04 35.34
N ILE A 6 7.84 19.57 36.20
CA ILE A 6 8.00 18.11 36.43
C ILE A 6 6.73 17.53 37.07
N ASP A 7 6.15 18.19 38.09
CA ASP A 7 4.90 17.76 38.72
C ASP A 7 3.75 17.72 37.71
N TYR A 8 3.64 18.73 36.84
CA TYR A 8 2.66 18.75 35.76
C TYR A 8 2.91 17.62 34.75
N ALA A 9 4.15 17.42 34.31
CA ALA A 9 4.50 16.37 33.36
C ALA A 9 4.16 14.99 33.94
N MET A 10 4.50 14.72 35.20
CA MET A 10 4.17 13.47 35.89
C MET A 10 2.65 13.28 36.01
N SER A 11 1.90 14.32 36.30
CA SER A 11 0.43 14.26 36.34
C SER A 11 -0.15 13.93 34.96
N VAL A 12 0.33 14.53 33.87
CA VAL A 12 -0.12 14.24 32.50
C VAL A 12 0.21 12.81 32.09
N ILE A 13 1.38 12.31 32.46
CA ILE A 13 1.84 10.95 32.16
C ILE A 13 0.99 9.94 32.93
N ALA A 14 0.93 10.05 34.27
CA ALA A 14 0.33 9.02 35.11
C ALA A 14 -1.20 9.10 35.20
N ALA A 15 -1.79 10.31 35.10
CA ALA A 15 -3.21 10.51 35.40
C ALA A 15 -4.06 11.07 34.23
N ARG A 16 -3.53 11.15 33.00
CA ARG A 16 -4.29 11.72 31.88
C ARG A 16 -4.14 10.99 30.56
N ALA A 17 -2.90 10.88 30.03
CA ALA A 17 -2.67 10.57 28.62
C ALA A 17 -2.41 9.10 28.33
N LEU A 18 -1.82 8.37 29.27
CA LEU A 18 -1.41 6.98 29.07
C LEU A 18 -2.42 5.99 29.66
N PRO A 19 -2.61 4.81 29.01
CA PRO A 19 -3.46 3.74 29.51
C PRO A 19 -2.73 2.92 30.59
N ASP A 20 -3.48 2.30 31.51
CA ASP A 20 -2.95 1.24 32.38
C ASP A 20 -2.87 -0.06 31.56
N VAL A 21 -1.79 -0.84 31.75
CA VAL A 21 -1.59 -2.09 31.00
C VAL A 21 -2.65 -3.13 31.31
N ARG A 22 -3.25 -3.11 32.51
CA ARG A 22 -4.19 -4.11 33.03
C ARG A 22 -5.57 -4.00 32.41
N ASP A 23 -6.13 -2.79 32.27
CA ASP A 23 -7.49 -2.58 31.72
C ASP A 23 -7.50 -1.79 30.39
N GLY A 24 -6.35 -1.28 29.94
CA GLY A 24 -6.22 -0.55 28.69
C GLY A 24 -6.90 0.82 28.66
N LEU A 25 -7.32 1.34 29.79
CA LEU A 25 -8.11 2.57 29.87
C LEU A 25 -7.27 3.74 30.40
N LYS A 26 -7.58 4.91 29.86
CA LYS A 26 -7.18 6.18 30.46
C LYS A 26 -8.07 6.51 31.66
N PRO A 27 -7.63 7.30 32.63
CA PRO A 27 -8.46 7.63 33.81
C PRO A 27 -9.84 8.19 33.47
N VAL A 28 -9.97 9.06 32.48
CA VAL A 28 -11.27 9.62 32.07
C VAL A 28 -12.22 8.52 31.54
N GLN A 29 -11.70 7.58 30.75
CA GLN A 29 -12.50 6.49 30.20
C GLN A 29 -12.98 5.54 31.31
N ARG A 30 -12.10 5.19 32.25
CA ARG A 30 -12.42 4.35 33.39
C ARG A 30 -13.50 4.99 34.27
N ARG A 31 -13.38 6.30 34.54
CA ARG A 31 -14.36 7.08 35.31
C ARG A 31 -15.72 7.15 34.63
N ILE A 32 -15.75 7.31 33.30
CA ILE A 32 -17.02 7.29 32.51
C ILE A 32 -17.72 5.95 32.67
N LEU A 33 -17.02 4.83 32.47
CA LEU A 33 -17.61 3.50 32.58
C LEU A 33 -18.05 3.20 34.00
N HIS A 34 -17.29 3.61 35.02
CA HIS A 34 -17.65 3.47 36.43
C HIS A 34 -18.91 4.27 36.79
N SER A 35 -18.98 5.55 36.36
CA SER A 35 -20.19 6.38 36.54
C SER A 35 -21.41 5.75 35.87
N MET A 36 -21.27 5.19 34.66
CA MET A 36 -22.36 4.56 33.95
C MET A 36 -22.90 3.30 34.66
N ILE A 37 -22.04 2.47 35.30
CA ILE A 37 -22.49 1.33 36.09
C ILE A 37 -23.20 1.75 37.36
N GLU A 38 -22.69 2.76 38.08
CA GLU A 38 -23.37 3.31 39.26
C GLU A 38 -24.73 3.93 38.94
N LEU A 39 -24.85 4.59 37.77
CA LEU A 39 -26.12 5.06 37.26
C LEU A 39 -27.08 3.92 36.87
N ASN A 40 -26.68 2.65 37.00
CA ASN A 40 -27.45 1.50 36.53
C ASN A 40 -27.84 1.65 35.06
N ASN A 41 -26.87 2.03 34.20
CA ASN A 41 -27.06 2.32 32.78
C ASN A 41 -26.52 1.18 31.90
N GLY A 42 -26.91 -0.05 32.22
CA GLY A 42 -26.52 -1.27 31.52
C GLY A 42 -27.17 -1.46 30.15
N PRO A 43 -26.76 -2.47 29.39
CA PRO A 43 -27.22 -2.73 28.02
C PRO A 43 -28.70 -3.13 27.94
N ASP A 44 -29.28 -3.58 29.04
CA ASP A 44 -30.69 -3.94 29.20
C ASP A 44 -31.58 -2.76 29.59
N LYS A 45 -31.00 -1.60 29.86
CA LYS A 45 -31.71 -0.39 30.27
C LYS A 45 -31.89 0.59 29.09
N PRO A 46 -32.89 1.50 29.21
CA PRO A 46 -33.02 2.59 28.25
C PRO A 46 -31.77 3.46 28.20
N HIS A 47 -31.45 4.00 27.02
CA HIS A 47 -30.40 5.00 26.86
C HIS A 47 -30.69 6.22 27.75
N ARG A 48 -29.64 6.82 28.28
CA ARG A 48 -29.68 8.07 29.05
C ARG A 48 -29.03 9.19 28.27
N LYS A 49 -29.49 10.41 28.47
CA LYS A 49 -28.84 11.61 27.91
C LYS A 49 -27.37 11.66 28.26
N CYS A 50 -26.49 11.88 27.29
CA CYS A 50 -25.05 11.98 27.52
C CYS A 50 -24.72 13.10 28.52
N ALA A 51 -25.48 14.19 28.54
CA ALA A 51 -25.36 15.27 29.53
C ALA A 51 -25.49 14.78 30.98
N ARG A 52 -26.36 13.75 31.25
CA ARG A 52 -26.49 13.14 32.57
C ARG A 52 -25.23 12.35 32.94
N ILE A 53 -24.71 11.55 32.03
CA ILE A 53 -23.51 10.73 32.24
C ILE A 53 -22.30 11.66 32.47
N VAL A 54 -22.13 12.65 31.61
CA VAL A 54 -21.03 13.65 31.71
C VAL A 54 -21.11 14.41 33.03
N GLY A 55 -22.31 14.87 33.41
CA GLY A 55 -22.52 15.60 34.68
C GLY A 55 -22.20 14.76 35.92
N ASP A 56 -22.58 13.48 35.95
CA ASP A 56 -22.28 12.56 37.05
C ASP A 56 -20.79 12.25 37.13
N THR A 57 -20.14 11.97 35.97
CA THR A 57 -18.70 11.72 35.89
C THR A 57 -17.89 12.94 36.34
N MET A 58 -18.27 14.16 35.90
CA MET A 58 -17.61 15.39 36.24
C MET A 58 -17.76 15.73 37.72
N GLY A 59 -18.96 15.57 38.22
CA GLY A 59 -19.26 15.92 39.61
C GLY A 59 -18.65 15.01 40.66
N LYS A 60 -18.54 13.72 40.35
CA LYS A 60 -18.04 12.72 41.28
C LYS A 60 -16.55 12.35 41.10
N TYR A 61 -16.07 12.25 39.88
CA TYR A 61 -14.78 11.58 39.61
C TYR A 61 -13.77 12.38 38.80
N HIS A 62 -14.21 13.23 37.86
CA HIS A 62 -13.30 13.86 36.90
C HIS A 62 -13.41 15.36 36.91
N PRO A 63 -12.55 16.07 37.68
CA PRO A 63 -12.66 17.54 37.89
C PRO A 63 -12.07 18.33 36.70
N HIS A 64 -12.56 18.06 35.50
CA HIS A 64 -12.15 18.72 34.25
C HIS A 64 -13.37 19.12 33.41
N GLY A 65 -13.14 19.87 32.31
CA GLY A 65 -14.20 20.35 31.46
C GLY A 65 -15.10 19.25 30.88
N ASP A 66 -16.41 19.52 30.84
CA ASP A 66 -17.45 18.63 30.32
C ASP A 66 -17.20 18.19 28.87
N SER A 67 -16.67 19.08 28.04
CA SER A 67 -16.33 18.80 26.65
C SER A 67 -15.32 17.66 26.51
N SER A 68 -14.29 17.63 27.38
CA SER A 68 -13.26 16.58 27.36
C SER A 68 -13.83 15.19 27.75
N ILE A 69 -14.76 15.19 28.72
CA ILE A 69 -15.45 13.97 29.15
C ILE A 69 -16.39 13.48 28.04
N TYR A 70 -17.14 14.43 27.43
CA TYR A 70 -18.05 14.08 26.34
C TYR A 70 -17.32 13.55 25.11
N GLU A 71 -16.23 14.17 24.69
CA GLU A 71 -15.41 13.68 23.58
C GLU A 71 -14.83 12.30 23.86
N ALA A 72 -14.41 12.00 25.10
CA ALA A 72 -13.96 10.67 25.49
C ALA A 72 -15.11 9.64 25.42
N LEU A 73 -16.30 9.99 25.90
CA LEU A 73 -17.51 9.16 25.80
C LEU A 73 -17.87 8.87 24.32
N VAL A 74 -17.84 9.93 23.47
CA VAL A 74 -18.13 9.82 22.04
C VAL A 74 -17.18 8.83 21.36
N LYS A 75 -15.87 8.91 21.63
CA LYS A 75 -14.88 7.99 21.05
C LYS A 75 -15.12 6.54 21.44
N LEU A 76 -15.59 6.26 22.65
CA LEU A 76 -15.91 4.90 23.10
C LEU A 76 -17.15 4.32 22.39
N ALA A 77 -17.98 5.17 21.76
CA ALA A 77 -19.17 4.76 21.03
C ALA A 77 -18.99 4.71 19.51
N GLN A 78 -17.88 5.27 18.97
CA GLN A 78 -17.66 5.33 17.52
C GLN A 78 -17.11 4.01 16.98
N GLU A 79 -17.85 3.35 16.09
CA GLU A 79 -17.52 2.06 15.50
C GLU A 79 -16.29 2.11 14.56
N TRP A 80 -15.98 3.28 13.99
CA TRP A 80 -14.79 3.49 13.15
C TRP A 80 -13.53 3.86 13.94
N ASN A 81 -13.68 4.15 15.24
CA ASN A 81 -12.58 4.54 16.13
C ASN A 81 -12.22 3.44 17.13
N THR A 82 -13.22 2.71 17.61
CA THR A 82 -13.08 1.65 18.62
C THR A 82 -13.50 0.31 18.03
N ARG A 83 -12.61 -0.68 18.01
CA ARG A 83 -12.84 -1.98 17.36
C ARG A 83 -14.01 -2.76 17.99
N TYR A 84 -14.11 -2.70 19.32
CA TYR A 84 -15.24 -3.22 20.12
C TYR A 84 -15.76 -2.10 21.00
N PRO A 85 -16.76 -1.33 20.55
CA PRO A 85 -17.29 -0.18 21.28
C PRO A 85 -17.76 -0.52 22.69
N LEU A 86 -17.31 0.27 23.67
CA LEU A 86 -17.67 0.10 25.07
C LEU A 86 -18.96 0.82 25.45
N VAL A 87 -19.41 1.75 24.61
CA VAL A 87 -20.63 2.55 24.78
C VAL A 87 -21.54 2.32 23.58
N ASP A 88 -22.80 2.05 23.84
CA ASP A 88 -23.88 1.99 22.86
C ASP A 88 -24.52 3.37 22.77
N GLY A 89 -24.24 4.09 21.68
CA GLY A 89 -24.69 5.46 21.43
C GLY A 89 -25.96 5.53 20.59
N HIS A 90 -26.88 6.44 20.94
CA HIS A 90 -28.07 6.74 20.16
C HIS A 90 -28.13 8.22 19.81
N GLY A 91 -28.23 8.52 18.51
CA GLY A 91 -28.16 9.87 17.95
C GLY A 91 -26.93 10.09 17.08
N ASN A 92 -26.55 11.35 16.89
CA ASN A 92 -25.39 11.70 16.06
C ASN A 92 -24.11 11.75 16.92
N PHE A 93 -23.25 10.75 16.78
CA PHE A 93 -21.93 10.66 17.42
C PHE A 93 -20.78 11.05 16.48
N GLY A 94 -21.07 11.78 15.39
CA GLY A 94 -20.09 12.15 14.37
C GLY A 94 -20.07 11.19 13.19
N SER A 95 -19.11 11.38 12.29
CA SER A 95 -18.92 10.55 11.10
C SER A 95 -17.44 10.37 10.77
N VAL A 96 -17.16 9.46 9.84
CA VAL A 96 -15.81 9.26 9.25
C VAL A 96 -15.36 10.50 8.45
N ASP A 97 -16.28 11.38 8.10
CA ASP A 97 -16.01 12.66 7.44
C ASP A 97 -15.41 13.71 8.38
N GLY A 98 -15.30 13.39 9.66
CA GLY A 98 -14.79 14.30 10.68
C GLY A 98 -15.83 15.23 11.27
N ASP A 99 -17.12 14.97 11.01
CA ASP A 99 -18.19 15.69 11.66
C ASP A 99 -18.14 15.47 13.17
N HIS A 100 -18.37 16.52 13.92
CA HIS A 100 -18.47 16.43 15.36
C HIS A 100 -19.79 15.79 15.80
N ALA A 101 -19.75 15.13 16.96
CA ALA A 101 -20.97 14.66 17.59
C ALA A 101 -21.92 15.84 17.89
N ALA A 102 -23.22 15.59 17.85
CA ALA A 102 -24.21 16.57 18.30
C ALA A 102 -24.02 16.89 19.79
N ALA A 103 -24.46 18.05 20.24
CA ALA A 103 -24.33 18.44 21.64
C ALA A 103 -24.94 17.39 22.59
N MET A 104 -24.31 17.15 23.73
CA MET A 104 -24.61 16.08 24.70
C MET A 104 -26.06 16.06 25.24
N ARG A 105 -26.79 17.17 25.07
CA ARG A 105 -28.20 17.26 25.40
C ARG A 105 -29.12 16.54 24.41
N TYR A 106 -28.64 16.28 23.18
CA TYR A 106 -29.38 15.58 22.12
C TYR A 106 -29.03 14.10 22.05
N THR A 107 -27.77 13.74 22.29
CA THR A 107 -27.31 12.36 22.23
C THR A 107 -27.62 11.59 23.50
N GLU A 108 -27.76 10.28 23.35
CA GLU A 108 -28.05 9.34 24.44
C GLU A 108 -27.07 8.18 24.40
N ALA A 109 -26.76 7.58 25.53
CA ALA A 109 -25.82 6.48 25.61
C ALA A 109 -26.19 5.49 26.74
N ARG A 110 -25.72 4.26 26.61
CA ARG A 110 -25.70 3.23 27.62
C ARG A 110 -24.45 2.36 27.46
N LEU A 111 -24.16 1.54 28.44
CA LEU A 111 -23.06 0.56 28.32
C LEU A 111 -23.38 -0.47 27.23
N SER A 112 -22.39 -0.87 26.46
CA SER A 112 -22.51 -1.98 25.53
C SER A 112 -22.45 -3.33 26.28
N LYS A 113 -22.82 -4.42 25.60
CA LYS A 113 -22.80 -5.75 26.23
C LYS A 113 -21.38 -6.16 26.63
N ILE A 114 -20.37 -5.89 25.79
CA ILE A 114 -18.98 -6.26 26.07
C ILE A 114 -18.37 -5.42 27.21
N SER A 115 -18.81 -4.17 27.42
CA SER A 115 -18.33 -3.36 28.53
C SER A 115 -18.73 -3.91 29.90
N MET A 116 -19.77 -4.75 29.98
CA MET A 116 -20.12 -5.45 31.23
C MET A 116 -19.04 -6.43 31.65
N GLU A 117 -18.31 -7.02 30.69
CA GLU A 117 -17.17 -7.91 30.99
C GLU A 117 -15.97 -7.13 31.55
N MET A 118 -15.84 -5.83 31.21
CA MET A 118 -14.80 -4.96 31.80
C MET A 118 -15.02 -4.71 33.28
N MET A 119 -16.27 -4.70 33.74
CA MET A 119 -16.68 -4.33 35.10
C MET A 119 -17.26 -5.51 35.89
N ALA A 120 -17.17 -6.71 35.32
CA ALA A 120 -17.72 -7.89 35.99
C ALA A 120 -17.09 -8.09 37.36
N ASP A 121 -17.92 -8.41 38.34
CA ASP A 121 -17.50 -8.67 39.72
C ASP A 121 -16.76 -7.51 40.46
N ILE A 122 -16.88 -6.26 39.97
CA ILE A 122 -16.25 -5.09 40.62
C ILE A 122 -16.69 -4.90 42.08
N ASN A 123 -17.89 -5.39 42.44
CA ASN A 123 -18.46 -5.33 43.80
C ASN A 123 -17.96 -6.46 44.73
N LYS A 124 -17.09 -7.33 44.25
CA LYS A 124 -16.55 -8.46 45.01
C LYS A 124 -15.12 -8.25 45.47
N ASP A 125 -14.73 -7.01 45.70
CA ASP A 125 -13.39 -6.63 46.17
C ASP A 125 -12.26 -7.11 45.23
N THR A 126 -12.55 -7.15 43.93
CA THR A 126 -11.62 -7.65 42.90
C THR A 126 -10.50 -6.68 42.56
N VAL A 127 -10.71 -5.38 42.76
CA VAL A 127 -9.78 -4.28 42.48
C VAL A 127 -9.75 -3.30 43.63
N ASP A 128 -8.67 -2.50 43.68
CA ASP A 128 -8.52 -1.47 44.69
C ASP A 128 -9.29 -0.19 44.31
N PHE A 129 -9.84 0.45 45.33
CA PHE A 129 -10.53 1.73 45.24
C PHE A 129 -9.72 2.81 45.97
N THR A 130 -9.65 3.99 45.37
CA THR A 130 -9.05 5.18 45.97
C THR A 130 -10.12 6.25 46.17
N PRO A 131 -9.95 7.17 47.14
CA PRO A 131 -10.80 8.36 47.22
C PRO A 131 -10.70 9.16 45.93
N ASN A 132 -11.82 9.75 45.53
CA ASN A 132 -11.87 10.72 44.45
C ASN A 132 -11.15 12.04 44.84
N PHE A 133 -11.22 13.07 43.97
CA PHE A 133 -10.50 14.32 44.12
C PHE A 133 -10.90 15.12 45.39
N ASP A 134 -12.10 14.97 45.95
CA ASP A 134 -12.59 15.64 47.16
C ASP A 134 -12.78 14.71 48.38
N GLY A 135 -12.53 13.42 48.21
CA GLY A 135 -12.65 12.40 49.24
C GLY A 135 -14.08 11.96 49.58
N THR A 136 -15.08 12.41 48.86
CA THR A 136 -16.51 12.09 49.11
C THR A 136 -16.92 10.76 48.53
N GLU A 137 -16.31 10.36 47.44
CA GLU A 137 -16.60 9.11 46.71
C GLU A 137 -15.35 8.24 46.54
N LYS A 138 -15.52 7.01 46.12
CA LYS A 138 -14.42 6.11 45.80
C LYS A 138 -14.44 5.74 44.32
N GLU A 139 -13.28 5.78 43.69
CA GLU A 139 -13.12 5.37 42.30
C GLU A 139 -12.17 4.15 42.19
N PRO A 140 -12.39 3.26 41.22
CA PRO A 140 -11.51 2.11 41.03
C PRO A 140 -10.19 2.55 40.42
N VAL A 141 -9.08 2.04 40.93
CA VAL A 141 -7.73 2.26 40.38
C VAL A 141 -7.60 1.65 38.99
N VAL A 142 -8.22 0.49 38.79
CA VAL A 142 -8.25 -0.27 37.55
C VAL A 142 -9.57 -1.06 37.51
N LEU A 143 -10.05 -1.40 36.30
CA LEU A 143 -11.22 -2.29 36.18
C LEU A 143 -10.81 -3.76 36.17
N PRO A 144 -11.70 -4.71 36.55
CA PRO A 144 -11.43 -6.14 36.50
C PRO A 144 -11.02 -6.63 35.10
N SER A 145 -11.64 -6.10 34.03
CA SER A 145 -11.28 -6.30 32.62
C SER A 145 -11.07 -7.77 32.21
N ARG A 146 -12.15 -8.54 32.11
CA ARG A 146 -12.11 -9.98 31.78
C ARG A 146 -11.52 -10.32 30.40
N TYR A 147 -11.15 -9.36 29.59
CA TYR A 147 -10.44 -9.55 28.31
C TYR A 147 -9.36 -8.49 28.14
N PRO A 148 -8.30 -8.73 27.34
CA PRO A 148 -7.15 -7.85 27.23
C PRO A 148 -7.46 -6.59 26.39
N ASN A 149 -8.26 -5.67 26.96
CA ASN A 149 -8.80 -4.50 26.28
C ASN A 149 -7.74 -3.57 25.71
N LEU A 150 -6.54 -3.48 26.31
CA LEU A 150 -5.45 -2.65 25.79
C LEU A 150 -5.06 -3.04 24.36
N LEU A 151 -4.97 -4.33 24.07
CA LEU A 151 -4.67 -4.84 22.73
C LEU A 151 -5.91 -4.85 21.85
N VAL A 152 -7.05 -5.26 22.39
CA VAL A 152 -8.30 -5.40 21.63
C VAL A 152 -8.79 -4.09 21.05
N ASN A 153 -8.85 -3.03 21.82
CA ASN A 153 -9.31 -1.71 21.37
C ASN A 153 -8.17 -0.76 21.03
N GLY A 154 -6.95 -1.05 21.48
CA GLY A 154 -5.84 -0.14 21.29
C GLY A 154 -6.04 1.19 22.02
N THR A 155 -5.13 2.12 21.83
CA THR A 155 -5.24 3.48 22.33
C THR A 155 -4.20 4.41 21.68
N SER A 156 -4.51 5.69 21.61
CA SER A 156 -3.55 6.72 21.22
C SER A 156 -3.53 7.82 22.26
N GLY A 157 -2.37 8.38 22.57
CA GLY A 157 -2.24 9.44 23.56
C GLY A 157 -0.91 10.18 23.47
N ILE A 158 -0.94 11.47 23.74
CA ILE A 158 0.23 12.34 23.75
C ILE A 158 0.44 12.85 25.15
N ALA A 159 1.56 12.49 25.76
CA ALA A 159 2.00 12.98 27.07
C ALA A 159 3.20 13.92 26.91
N VAL A 160 3.74 14.40 28.02
CA VAL A 160 4.93 15.25 28.00
C VAL A 160 6.17 14.36 27.75
N GLY A 161 6.86 14.61 26.64
CA GLY A 161 8.08 13.89 26.26
C GLY A 161 7.88 12.45 25.73
N MET A 162 6.64 11.95 25.70
CA MET A 162 6.34 10.60 25.18
C MET A 162 4.93 10.52 24.59
N ALA A 163 4.70 9.53 23.74
CA ALA A 163 3.40 9.24 23.16
C ALA A 163 3.15 7.74 23.15
N THR A 164 1.89 7.36 23.20
CA THR A 164 1.44 5.99 22.97
C THR A 164 0.56 5.93 21.73
N ASN A 165 0.72 4.87 20.94
CA ASN A 165 -0.12 4.59 19.78
C ASN A 165 -0.17 3.08 19.57
N ILE A 166 -1.07 2.43 20.30
CA ILE A 166 -1.27 0.98 20.28
C ILE A 166 -2.43 0.67 19.33
N PRO A 167 -2.20 -0.14 18.28
CA PRO A 167 -3.24 -0.49 17.34
C PRO A 167 -4.25 -1.46 17.97
N PRO A 168 -5.51 -1.46 17.51
CA PRO A 168 -6.50 -2.45 17.90
C PRO A 168 -6.23 -3.81 17.25
N HIS A 169 -6.74 -4.87 17.89
CA HIS A 169 -6.56 -6.26 17.44
C HIS A 169 -7.88 -7.04 17.49
N ASN A 170 -7.92 -8.15 16.79
CA ASN A 170 -9.06 -9.07 16.84
C ASN A 170 -9.17 -9.71 18.24
N LEU A 171 -10.38 -9.70 18.80
CA LEU A 171 -10.65 -10.22 20.15
C LEU A 171 -10.28 -11.69 20.29
N LYS A 172 -10.69 -12.53 19.32
CA LYS A 172 -10.44 -13.96 19.33
C LYS A 172 -8.96 -14.27 19.26
N GLU A 173 -8.22 -13.67 18.32
CA GLU A 173 -6.77 -13.86 18.19
C GLU A 173 -6.04 -13.45 19.49
N THR A 174 -6.45 -12.35 20.11
CA THR A 174 -5.81 -11.83 21.32
C THR A 174 -6.09 -12.74 22.54
N ILE A 175 -7.32 -13.25 22.65
CA ILE A 175 -7.70 -14.20 23.69
C ILE A 175 -7.00 -15.55 23.48
N ASP A 176 -6.99 -16.06 22.25
CA ASP A 176 -6.31 -17.32 21.92
C ASP A 176 -4.81 -17.26 22.26
N ALA A 177 -4.17 -16.10 22.04
CA ALA A 177 -2.78 -15.87 22.44
C ALA A 177 -2.60 -15.86 23.97
N ALA A 178 -3.54 -15.27 24.71
CA ALA A 178 -3.53 -15.32 26.18
C ALA A 178 -3.73 -16.76 26.70
N ILE A 179 -4.64 -17.51 26.09
CA ILE A 179 -4.86 -18.94 26.40
C ILE A 179 -3.60 -19.75 26.11
N LYS A 180 -2.91 -19.50 24.98
CA LYS A 180 -1.64 -20.18 24.66
C LYS A 180 -0.55 -19.94 25.71
N ILE A 181 -0.49 -18.75 26.29
CA ILE A 181 0.43 -18.47 27.40
C ILE A 181 0.08 -19.31 28.62
N ILE A 182 -1.23 -19.43 28.94
CA ILE A 182 -1.70 -20.26 30.05
C ILE A 182 -1.35 -21.73 29.79
N ASP A 183 -1.63 -22.25 28.60
CA ASP A 183 -1.41 -23.67 28.25
C ASP A 183 0.07 -24.03 28.34
N ASN A 184 0.97 -23.22 27.76
CA ASN A 184 2.41 -23.47 27.89
C ASN A 184 2.89 -23.47 29.34
N ARG A 185 2.31 -22.60 30.20
CA ARG A 185 2.67 -22.53 31.61
C ARG A 185 2.14 -23.74 32.41
N VAL A 186 0.89 -24.16 32.15
CA VAL A 186 0.22 -25.24 32.87
C VAL A 186 0.65 -26.62 32.36
N GLU A 187 0.69 -26.84 31.05
CA GLU A 187 0.92 -28.13 30.42
C GLU A 187 2.40 -28.43 30.21
N GLU A 188 3.18 -27.42 29.80
CA GLU A 188 4.59 -27.61 29.44
C GLU A 188 5.56 -27.06 30.50
N GLY A 189 5.10 -26.28 31.47
CA GLY A 189 5.90 -25.68 32.53
C GLY A 189 6.96 -24.70 32.03
N ARG A 190 6.74 -24.08 30.86
CA ARG A 190 7.66 -23.14 30.22
C ARG A 190 7.05 -21.79 29.92
N GLU A 191 7.88 -20.82 29.72
CA GLU A 191 7.45 -19.54 29.15
C GLU A 191 7.16 -19.67 27.65
N THR A 192 6.17 -18.90 27.18
CA THR A 192 5.80 -18.82 25.77
C THR A 192 6.78 -17.92 25.02
N GLU A 193 7.26 -18.36 23.88
CA GLU A 193 8.09 -17.53 22.99
C GLU A 193 7.23 -16.50 22.24
N ILE A 194 7.82 -15.34 21.94
CA ILE A 194 7.09 -14.26 21.30
C ILE A 194 6.60 -14.63 19.90
N ASP A 195 7.35 -15.46 19.19
CA ASP A 195 7.00 -15.89 17.83
C ASP A 195 5.76 -16.82 17.86
N GLU A 196 5.52 -17.62 18.92
CA GLU A 196 4.30 -18.40 19.09
C GLU A 196 3.06 -17.49 19.22
N ILE A 197 3.20 -16.36 19.92
CA ILE A 197 2.14 -15.36 20.05
C ILE A 197 1.86 -14.70 18.70
N MET A 198 2.92 -14.40 17.95
CA MET A 198 2.82 -13.78 16.61
C MET A 198 2.23 -14.72 15.56
N ASP A 199 2.30 -16.02 15.77
CA ASP A 199 1.63 -17.01 14.92
C ASP A 199 0.11 -17.03 15.14
N ILE A 200 -0.37 -16.61 16.30
CA ILE A 200 -1.79 -16.49 16.64
C ILE A 200 -2.31 -15.10 16.31
N VAL A 201 -1.69 -14.05 16.86
CA VAL A 201 -2.03 -12.67 16.58
C VAL A 201 -1.35 -12.23 15.29
N LYS A 202 -2.07 -12.34 14.18
CA LYS A 202 -1.54 -12.11 12.83
C LYS A 202 -1.05 -10.68 12.61
N GLY A 203 -1.65 -9.70 13.27
CA GLY A 203 -1.41 -8.28 13.14
C GLY A 203 -2.56 -7.43 13.67
N PRO A 204 -2.45 -6.11 13.63
CA PRO A 204 -3.56 -5.22 13.96
C PRO A 204 -4.82 -5.52 13.16
N ASP A 205 -5.98 -5.23 13.77
CA ASP A 205 -7.30 -5.39 13.16
C ASP A 205 -8.09 -4.09 13.33
N PHE A 206 -7.98 -3.22 12.33
CA PHE A 206 -8.55 -1.88 12.40
C PHE A 206 -10.07 -1.90 12.20
N PRO A 207 -10.83 -1.07 12.92
CA PRO A 207 -12.28 -1.00 12.80
C PRO A 207 -12.74 -0.58 11.39
N THR A 208 -11.92 0.16 10.67
CA THR A 208 -12.18 0.62 9.29
C THR A 208 -11.76 -0.39 8.22
N GLY A 209 -11.30 -1.58 8.60
CA GLY A 209 -10.81 -2.59 7.65
C GLY A 209 -9.46 -2.23 7.06
N ALA A 210 -9.42 -2.02 5.76
CA ALA A 210 -8.23 -1.73 4.97
C ALA A 210 -7.21 -2.89 4.89
N GLN A 211 -6.08 -2.68 4.25
CA GLN A 211 -5.07 -3.70 4.02
C GLN A 211 -3.71 -3.30 4.56
N ILE A 212 -3.08 -4.18 5.34
CA ILE A 212 -1.70 -4.01 5.80
C ILE A 212 -0.75 -4.59 4.74
N LEU A 213 0.27 -3.81 4.38
CA LEU A 213 1.30 -4.18 3.40
C LEU A 213 2.56 -4.71 4.10
N GLY A 214 2.81 -6.01 3.91
CA GLY A 214 3.96 -6.70 4.49
C GLY A 214 3.87 -6.93 6.00
N ARG A 215 4.74 -7.79 6.53
CA ARG A 215 4.78 -8.19 7.95
C ARG A 215 5.90 -7.54 8.76
N GLN A 216 6.87 -6.90 8.10
CA GLN A 216 8.05 -6.38 8.78
C GLN A 216 7.70 -5.37 9.88
N GLY A 217 6.81 -4.40 9.56
CA GLY A 217 6.38 -3.39 10.54
C GLY A 217 5.61 -3.98 11.72
N ILE A 218 4.86 -5.08 11.51
CA ILE A 218 4.18 -5.82 12.58
C ILE A 218 5.21 -6.52 13.47
N ASN A 219 6.18 -7.23 12.86
CA ASN A 219 7.23 -7.94 13.58
C ASN A 219 8.05 -7.00 14.46
N ASP A 220 8.44 -5.83 13.90
CA ASP A 220 9.17 -4.81 14.65
C ASP A 220 8.33 -4.30 15.83
N ALA A 221 7.05 -3.97 15.61
CA ALA A 221 6.15 -3.50 16.66
C ALA A 221 5.98 -4.52 17.79
N TYR A 222 5.74 -5.78 17.43
CA TYR A 222 5.45 -6.83 18.42
C TYR A 222 6.69 -7.25 19.21
N LYS A 223 7.87 -7.26 18.58
CA LYS A 223 9.13 -7.64 19.26
C LYS A 223 9.73 -6.51 20.09
N THR A 224 9.63 -5.27 19.60
CA THR A 224 10.33 -4.12 20.23
C THR A 224 9.41 -3.09 20.87
N GLY A 225 8.11 -3.22 20.70
CA GLY A 225 7.13 -2.20 21.09
C GLY A 225 7.10 -0.97 20.17
N ARG A 226 7.87 -0.97 19.07
CA ARG A 226 7.87 0.12 18.07
C ARG A 226 7.93 -0.44 16.66
N GLY A 227 7.07 0.08 15.76
CA GLY A 227 7.05 -0.35 14.37
C GLY A 227 6.33 0.64 13.46
N LYS A 228 6.54 0.48 12.17
CA LYS A 228 5.86 1.26 11.12
C LYS A 228 5.06 0.32 10.25
N ILE A 229 3.75 0.36 10.39
CA ILE A 229 2.82 -0.51 9.69
C ILE A 229 2.20 0.27 8.54
N LYS A 230 2.49 -0.13 7.29
CA LYS A 230 1.88 0.49 6.11
C LYS A 230 0.46 -0.05 5.94
N VAL A 231 -0.50 0.85 5.86
CA VAL A 231 -1.92 0.54 5.68
C VAL A 231 -2.40 1.20 4.41
N ARG A 232 -3.12 0.45 3.57
CA ARG A 232 -3.63 0.89 2.28
C ARG A 232 -5.15 0.71 2.23
N ALA A 233 -5.84 1.65 1.63
CA ALA A 233 -7.27 1.59 1.34
C ALA A 233 -7.61 0.39 0.46
N ILE A 234 -8.80 -0.17 0.59
CA ILE A 234 -9.34 -1.13 -0.36
C ILE A 234 -9.93 -0.37 -1.54
N THR A 235 -9.45 -0.72 -2.73
CA THR A 235 -9.83 -0.04 -3.97
C THR A 235 -10.11 -1.04 -5.07
N GLU A 236 -11.11 -0.75 -5.90
CA GLU A 236 -11.47 -1.53 -7.08
C GLU A 236 -11.48 -0.63 -8.31
N ILE A 237 -11.06 -1.17 -9.46
CA ILE A 237 -11.13 -0.48 -10.74
C ILE A 237 -12.30 -1.06 -11.53
N GLU A 238 -13.33 -0.25 -11.72
CA GLU A 238 -14.51 -0.60 -12.48
C GLU A 238 -14.47 0.01 -13.87
N THR A 239 -14.88 -0.78 -14.90
CA THR A 239 -15.05 -0.29 -16.27
C THR A 239 -16.49 0.14 -16.48
N MET A 240 -16.67 1.40 -16.90
CA MET A 240 -17.99 1.98 -17.19
C MET A 240 -18.46 1.60 -18.58
N THR A 241 -19.77 1.65 -18.82
CA THR A 241 -20.41 1.35 -20.12
C THR A 241 -19.89 2.18 -21.29
N ASN A 242 -19.36 3.37 -21.02
CA ASN A 242 -18.76 4.26 -22.03
C ASN A 242 -17.26 3.97 -22.32
N GLY A 243 -16.71 2.90 -21.75
CA GLY A 243 -15.32 2.50 -21.88
C GLY A 243 -14.33 3.36 -21.09
N LYS A 244 -14.80 4.19 -20.16
CA LYS A 244 -13.98 4.85 -19.15
C LYS A 244 -13.77 3.95 -17.95
N HIS A 245 -12.73 4.21 -17.18
CA HIS A 245 -12.50 3.57 -15.88
C HIS A 245 -12.85 4.50 -14.73
N ARG A 246 -13.24 3.90 -13.61
CA ARG A 246 -13.37 4.59 -12.33
C ARG A 246 -12.70 3.78 -11.23
N ILE A 247 -12.09 4.46 -10.29
CA ILE A 247 -11.54 3.88 -9.08
C ILE A 247 -12.58 4.05 -7.98
N VAL A 248 -12.95 2.96 -7.34
CA VAL A 248 -13.89 2.93 -6.22
C VAL A 248 -13.13 2.60 -4.96
N VAL A 249 -13.26 3.42 -3.92
CA VAL A 249 -12.65 3.20 -2.62
C VAL A 249 -13.74 2.78 -1.64
N THR A 250 -13.61 1.60 -1.04
CA THR A 250 -14.60 1.03 -0.12
C THR A 250 -14.16 1.03 1.33
N GLU A 251 -12.85 1.06 1.59
CA GLU A 251 -12.28 1.10 2.94
C GLU A 251 -11.10 2.05 2.99
N LEU A 252 -10.92 2.74 4.12
CA LEU A 252 -9.84 3.70 4.34
C LEU A 252 -8.90 3.24 5.46
N PRO A 253 -7.62 3.65 5.42
CA PRO A 253 -6.72 3.45 6.54
C PRO A 253 -7.28 4.04 7.83
N TYR A 254 -6.98 3.40 8.94
CA TYR A 254 -7.45 3.79 10.26
C TYR A 254 -7.05 5.22 10.62
N MET A 255 -7.95 5.99 11.24
CA MET A 255 -7.81 7.40 11.60
C MET A 255 -7.73 8.40 10.43
N VAL A 256 -7.99 7.99 9.21
CA VAL A 256 -8.06 8.90 8.06
C VAL A 256 -9.42 9.58 8.00
N ASN A 257 -9.41 10.89 7.86
CA ASN A 257 -10.62 11.69 7.63
C ASN A 257 -10.99 11.67 6.14
N LYS A 258 -12.16 11.15 5.81
CA LYS A 258 -12.62 10.96 4.42
C LYS A 258 -12.77 12.28 3.67
N SER A 259 -13.42 13.28 4.26
CA SER A 259 -13.63 14.59 3.62
C SER A 259 -12.32 15.32 3.34
N LEU A 260 -11.38 15.29 4.29
CA LEU A 260 -10.04 15.89 4.12
C LEU A 260 -9.25 15.15 3.04
N LEU A 261 -9.34 13.82 2.99
CA LEU A 261 -8.73 13.01 1.95
C LEU A 261 -9.24 13.38 0.56
N ILE A 262 -10.56 13.47 0.37
CA ILE A 262 -11.19 13.88 -0.89
C ILE A 262 -10.71 15.29 -1.29
N LYS A 263 -10.69 16.23 -0.35
CA LYS A 263 -10.19 17.59 -0.59
C LYS A 263 -8.74 17.58 -1.06
N ASN A 264 -7.87 16.79 -0.41
CA ASN A 264 -6.47 16.67 -0.80
C ASN A 264 -6.31 16.08 -2.20
N MET A 265 -7.14 15.10 -2.59
CA MET A 265 -7.16 14.55 -3.94
C MET A 265 -7.55 15.64 -4.97
N VAL A 266 -8.61 16.39 -4.69
CA VAL A 266 -9.06 17.50 -5.56
C VAL A 266 -7.97 18.56 -5.71
N ASP A 267 -7.26 18.89 -4.64
CA ASP A 267 -6.16 19.86 -4.68
C ASP A 267 -4.96 19.38 -5.52
N LEU A 268 -4.66 18.06 -5.49
CA LEU A 268 -3.63 17.48 -6.37
C LEU A 268 -4.01 17.59 -7.85
N VAL A 269 -5.28 17.38 -8.19
CA VAL A 269 -5.79 17.53 -9.55
C VAL A 269 -5.75 19.01 -9.99
N LYS A 270 -6.25 19.93 -9.18
CA LYS A 270 -6.21 21.38 -9.46
C LYS A 270 -4.80 21.90 -9.66
N ASN A 271 -3.85 21.41 -8.87
CA ASN A 271 -2.43 21.77 -8.95
C ASN A 271 -1.68 21.04 -10.07
N LYS A 272 -2.38 20.24 -10.89
CA LYS A 272 -1.83 19.45 -12.01
C LYS A 272 -0.69 18.51 -11.58
N ARG A 273 -0.71 18.03 -10.33
CA ARG A 273 0.22 17.00 -9.85
C ARG A 273 -0.22 15.60 -10.27
N ILE A 274 -1.53 15.39 -10.36
CA ILE A 274 -2.14 14.19 -10.92
C ILE A 274 -3.02 14.67 -12.07
N ASP A 275 -2.80 14.14 -13.27
CA ASP A 275 -3.63 14.40 -14.45
C ASP A 275 -4.42 13.13 -14.81
N GLY A 276 -5.58 13.29 -15.43
CA GLY A 276 -6.40 12.15 -15.88
C GLY A 276 -7.63 11.85 -15.03
N ILE A 277 -7.84 12.53 -13.92
CA ILE A 277 -9.06 12.45 -13.11
C ILE A 277 -10.07 13.49 -13.65
N THR A 278 -11.31 13.06 -13.90
CA THR A 278 -12.39 13.92 -14.39
C THR A 278 -13.35 14.34 -13.29
N ASP A 279 -13.61 13.48 -12.32
CA ASP A 279 -14.53 13.76 -11.22
C ASP A 279 -14.17 12.95 -9.97
N ILE A 280 -14.46 13.51 -8.79
CA ILE A 280 -14.29 12.83 -7.50
C ILE A 280 -15.55 13.12 -6.70
N ARG A 281 -16.28 12.08 -6.32
CA ARG A 281 -17.50 12.21 -5.51
C ARG A 281 -17.58 11.15 -4.43
N ASP A 282 -18.29 11.52 -3.38
CA ASP A 282 -18.63 10.62 -2.28
C ASP A 282 -20.05 10.08 -2.50
N GLU A 283 -20.14 8.78 -2.72
CA GLU A 283 -21.37 8.02 -2.87
C GLU A 283 -21.67 7.15 -1.63
N SER A 284 -21.01 7.44 -0.51
CA SER A 284 -21.21 6.68 0.73
C SER A 284 -22.65 6.76 1.22
N SER A 285 -23.19 5.62 1.65
CA SER A 285 -24.55 5.48 2.12
C SER A 285 -24.62 4.59 3.37
N ARG A 286 -25.83 4.19 3.77
CA ARG A 286 -26.03 3.22 4.86
C ARG A 286 -25.51 1.82 4.52
N GLU A 287 -25.30 1.53 3.24
CA GLU A 287 -24.76 0.26 2.76
C GLU A 287 -23.22 0.18 2.90
N GLY A 288 -22.56 1.32 3.10
CA GLY A 288 -21.12 1.38 3.29
C GLY A 288 -20.46 2.61 2.69
N MET A 289 -19.16 2.67 2.84
CA MET A 289 -18.32 3.71 2.26
C MET A 289 -18.11 3.44 0.77
N ARG A 290 -18.27 4.49 -0.05
CA ARG A 290 -18.02 4.45 -1.49
C ARG A 290 -17.55 5.81 -1.99
N VAL A 291 -16.24 5.97 -2.17
CA VAL A 291 -15.67 7.15 -2.83
C VAL A 291 -15.33 6.77 -4.28
N VAL A 292 -15.87 7.52 -5.24
CA VAL A 292 -15.73 7.26 -6.67
C VAL A 292 -14.85 8.32 -7.31
N ILE A 293 -13.81 7.87 -8.03
CA ILE A 293 -12.88 8.69 -8.77
C ILE A 293 -12.98 8.32 -10.24
N GLU A 294 -13.59 9.17 -11.06
CA GLU A 294 -13.73 8.95 -12.49
C GLU A 294 -12.50 9.40 -13.26
N LEU A 295 -12.10 8.57 -14.23
CA LEU A 295 -10.90 8.79 -15.03
C LEU A 295 -11.24 9.17 -16.47
N ARG A 296 -10.32 9.86 -17.13
CA ARG A 296 -10.36 10.05 -18.59
C ARG A 296 -10.16 8.69 -19.28
N LYS A 297 -10.64 8.58 -20.53
CA LYS A 297 -10.57 7.33 -21.31
C LYS A 297 -9.13 6.94 -21.70
N ASP A 298 -8.24 7.92 -21.83
CA ASP A 298 -6.88 7.82 -22.35
C ASP A 298 -5.82 7.51 -21.26
N VAL A 299 -6.22 7.33 -19.99
CA VAL A 299 -5.29 7.12 -18.89
C VAL A 299 -5.35 5.71 -18.32
N ASN A 300 -4.21 5.24 -17.84
CA ASN A 300 -4.13 3.96 -17.13
C ASN A 300 -4.57 4.15 -15.68
N ALA A 301 -5.65 3.45 -15.29
CA ALA A 301 -6.22 3.55 -13.95
C ALA A 301 -5.24 3.14 -12.84
N ASN A 302 -4.38 2.14 -13.07
CA ASN A 302 -3.40 1.70 -12.09
C ASN A 302 -2.32 2.76 -11.81
N VAL A 303 -1.89 3.51 -12.85
CA VAL A 303 -0.93 4.59 -12.69
C VAL A 303 -1.50 5.71 -11.83
N ILE A 304 -2.75 6.10 -12.10
CA ILE A 304 -3.43 7.12 -11.29
C ILE A 304 -3.61 6.64 -9.85
N LEU A 305 -4.03 5.39 -9.66
CA LEU A 305 -4.20 4.80 -8.32
C LEU A 305 -2.91 4.82 -7.51
N ASN A 306 -1.79 4.48 -8.14
CA ASN A 306 -0.48 4.52 -7.46
C ASN A 306 0.00 5.95 -7.15
N GLN A 307 -0.28 6.90 -8.02
CA GLN A 307 -0.03 8.31 -7.71
C GLN A 307 -0.87 8.77 -6.51
N LEU A 308 -2.13 8.31 -6.42
CA LEU A 308 -2.98 8.58 -5.28
C LEU A 308 -2.44 7.94 -3.99
N PHE A 309 -1.99 6.68 -4.02
CA PHE A 309 -1.32 6.03 -2.88
C PHE A 309 -0.06 6.76 -2.43
N LYS A 310 0.72 7.28 -3.37
CA LYS A 310 1.98 7.98 -3.08
C LYS A 310 1.77 9.39 -2.50
N HIS A 311 0.71 10.08 -2.91
CA HIS A 311 0.52 11.50 -2.60
C HIS A 311 -0.65 11.78 -1.64
N THR A 312 -1.41 10.78 -1.25
CA THR A 312 -2.58 10.94 -0.36
C THR A 312 -2.58 9.89 0.75
N GLN A 313 -3.48 10.06 1.72
CA GLN A 313 -3.70 9.10 2.81
C GLN A 313 -4.54 7.86 2.40
N LEU A 314 -4.72 7.61 1.09
CA LEU A 314 -5.17 6.28 0.63
C LEU A 314 -4.17 5.19 0.99
N GLN A 315 -2.91 5.54 1.17
CA GLN A 315 -1.91 4.72 1.84
C GLN A 315 -1.24 5.57 2.91
N ASP A 316 -1.25 5.09 4.14
CA ASP A 316 -0.63 5.78 5.27
C ASP A 316 0.21 4.81 6.11
N THR A 317 1.03 5.36 7.00
CA THR A 317 1.86 4.56 7.89
C THR A 317 1.39 4.74 9.33
N PHE A 318 0.86 3.69 9.92
CA PHE A 318 0.55 3.66 11.34
C PHE A 318 1.85 3.47 12.15
N GLY A 319 2.28 4.53 12.84
CA GLY A 319 3.46 4.50 13.72
C GLY A 319 3.11 3.86 15.06
N CYS A 320 3.47 2.59 15.24
CA CYS A 320 3.20 1.83 16.45
C CYS A 320 4.15 2.24 17.58
N ILE A 321 3.60 2.61 18.75
CA ILE A 321 4.33 2.87 20.00
C ILE A 321 3.54 2.23 21.12
N MET A 322 3.99 1.08 21.59
CA MET A 322 3.28 0.24 22.56
C MET A 322 3.68 0.64 23.99
N LEU A 323 3.38 1.89 24.36
CA LEU A 323 3.68 2.48 25.66
C LEU A 323 2.45 2.41 26.56
N ALA A 324 2.58 1.83 27.75
CA ALA A 324 1.53 1.76 28.75
C ALA A 324 2.10 1.95 30.17
N LEU A 325 1.23 2.19 31.14
CA LEU A 325 1.59 2.28 32.56
C LEU A 325 1.62 0.89 33.18
N VAL A 326 2.75 0.55 33.77
CA VAL A 326 2.93 -0.65 34.61
C VAL A 326 3.24 -0.16 36.02
N ASP A 327 2.32 -0.40 36.95
CA ASP A 327 2.42 0.10 38.33
C ASP A 327 2.71 1.62 38.41
N GLY A 328 2.03 2.40 37.55
CA GLY A 328 2.18 3.84 37.46
C GLY A 328 3.42 4.32 36.73
N VAL A 329 4.30 3.45 36.24
CA VAL A 329 5.51 3.78 35.50
C VAL A 329 5.32 3.53 34.01
N PRO A 330 5.59 4.51 33.12
CA PRO A 330 5.47 4.32 31.68
C PRO A 330 6.57 3.39 31.16
N LYS A 331 6.19 2.34 30.44
CA LYS A 331 7.09 1.37 29.81
C LYS A 331 6.67 1.09 28.39
N ILE A 332 7.64 0.94 27.48
CA ILE A 332 7.42 0.39 26.16
C ILE A 332 7.44 -1.14 26.30
N LEU A 333 6.38 -1.77 25.88
CA LEU A 333 6.15 -3.19 26.05
C LEU A 333 6.08 -3.88 24.70
N ASN A 334 6.53 -5.11 24.61
CA ASN A 334 6.26 -6.01 23.52
C ASN A 334 4.88 -6.69 23.71
N ILE A 335 4.39 -7.41 22.71
CA ILE A 335 3.07 -8.04 22.78
C ILE A 335 2.99 -9.12 23.88
N LYS A 336 4.07 -9.89 24.09
CA LYS A 336 4.16 -10.91 25.16
C LYS A 336 4.05 -10.25 26.54
N ASP A 337 4.79 -9.17 26.77
CA ASP A 337 4.76 -8.48 28.06
C ASP A 337 3.37 -7.92 28.38
N MET A 338 2.68 -7.35 27.37
CA MET A 338 1.31 -6.84 27.56
C MET A 338 0.35 -7.94 28.00
N LEU A 339 0.38 -9.09 27.33
CA LEU A 339 -0.46 -10.22 27.69
C LEU A 339 -0.06 -10.82 29.04
N THR A 340 1.22 -10.85 29.37
CA THR A 340 1.70 -11.36 30.67
C THR A 340 1.25 -10.46 31.83
N TYR A 341 1.34 -9.12 31.69
CA TYR A 341 0.82 -8.20 32.71
C TYR A 341 -0.71 -8.28 32.84
N TYR A 342 -1.40 -8.46 31.74
CA TYR A 342 -2.84 -8.68 31.74
C TYR A 342 -3.21 -9.98 32.49
N LEU A 343 -2.55 -11.10 32.18
CA LEU A 343 -2.81 -12.39 32.86
C LEU A 343 -2.51 -12.29 34.34
N LYS A 344 -1.41 -11.65 34.74
CA LYS A 344 -1.12 -11.42 36.15
C LYS A 344 -2.21 -10.62 36.86
N HIS A 345 -2.79 -9.63 36.15
CA HIS A 345 -3.96 -8.92 36.71
C HIS A 345 -5.17 -9.84 36.86
N GLN A 346 -5.44 -10.72 35.86
CA GLN A 346 -6.55 -11.70 35.99
C GLN A 346 -6.34 -12.70 37.14
N GLU A 347 -5.11 -13.15 37.36
CA GLU A 347 -4.77 -14.00 38.50
C GLU A 347 -5.14 -13.31 39.83
N ASP A 348 -4.82 -12.01 39.98
CA ASP A 348 -5.19 -11.25 41.18
C ASP A 348 -6.73 -11.05 41.28
N VAL A 349 -7.40 -10.66 40.22
CA VAL A 349 -8.86 -10.47 40.16
C VAL A 349 -9.61 -11.75 40.52
N VAL A 350 -9.25 -12.88 39.90
CA VAL A 350 -9.92 -14.16 40.16
C VAL A 350 -9.62 -14.67 41.60
N THR A 351 -8.39 -14.49 42.06
CA THR A 351 -8.02 -14.84 43.45
C THR A 351 -8.85 -14.03 44.47
N ARG A 352 -8.94 -12.72 44.29
CA ARG A 352 -9.71 -11.82 45.18
C ARG A 352 -11.21 -12.13 45.10
N ARG A 353 -11.76 -12.34 43.92
CA ARG A 353 -13.16 -12.78 43.74
C ARG A 353 -13.44 -14.09 44.43
N THR A 354 -12.60 -15.09 44.24
CA THR A 354 -12.77 -16.40 44.82
C THR A 354 -12.71 -16.34 46.34
N LYS A 355 -11.78 -15.52 46.92
CA LYS A 355 -11.73 -15.27 48.36
C LYS A 355 -13.01 -14.61 48.87
N TYR A 356 -13.54 -13.62 48.16
CA TYR A 356 -14.78 -12.95 48.51
C TYR A 356 -15.96 -13.94 48.51
N ASP A 357 -16.09 -14.72 47.41
CA ASP A 357 -17.15 -15.70 47.25
C ASP A 357 -17.03 -16.85 48.29
N LEU A 358 -15.78 -17.27 48.61
CA LEU A 358 -15.52 -18.23 49.70
C LEU A 358 -16.00 -17.69 51.04
N ASN A 359 -15.59 -16.47 51.41
CA ASN A 359 -16.01 -15.86 52.68
C ASN A 359 -17.54 -15.76 52.78
N LYS A 360 -18.20 -15.34 51.69
CA LYS A 360 -19.67 -15.27 51.66
C LYS A 360 -20.34 -16.64 51.75
N ALA A 361 -19.78 -17.61 51.08
CA ALA A 361 -20.26 -18.99 51.17
C ALA A 361 -20.07 -19.58 52.57
N GLU A 362 -18.90 -19.36 53.20
CA GLU A 362 -18.62 -19.79 54.57
C GLU A 362 -19.54 -19.10 55.60
N GLU A 363 -19.74 -17.75 55.49
CA GLU A 363 -20.69 -17.01 56.32
C GLU A 363 -22.10 -17.57 56.19
N ARG A 364 -22.57 -17.86 54.97
CA ARG A 364 -23.92 -18.39 54.74
C ARG A 364 -24.06 -19.84 55.21
N ALA A 365 -23.09 -20.71 54.93
CA ALA A 365 -23.06 -22.10 55.38
C ALA A 365 -23.04 -22.18 56.91
N HIS A 366 -22.30 -21.28 57.59
CA HIS A 366 -22.28 -21.20 59.05
C HIS A 366 -23.68 -20.89 59.62
N ILE A 367 -24.41 -19.96 59.01
CA ILE A 367 -25.78 -19.66 59.46
C ILE A 367 -26.73 -20.84 59.18
N LEU A 368 -26.62 -21.50 58.01
CA LEU A 368 -27.45 -22.65 57.68
C LEU A 368 -27.17 -23.85 58.61
N GLN A 369 -25.91 -24.05 59.00
CA GLN A 369 -25.54 -25.04 59.98
C GLN A 369 -26.26 -24.77 61.30
N GLY A 370 -26.32 -23.52 61.78
CA GLY A 370 -27.11 -23.14 62.98
C GLY A 370 -28.60 -23.44 62.82
N TYR A 371 -29.15 -23.17 61.61
CA TYR A 371 -30.57 -23.54 61.35
C TYR A 371 -30.82 -25.03 61.39
N LEU A 372 -29.92 -25.86 60.86
CA LEU A 372 -30.07 -27.30 60.91
C LEU A 372 -30.02 -27.80 62.35
N ILE A 373 -29.08 -27.32 63.19
CA ILE A 373 -29.03 -27.63 64.62
C ILE A 373 -30.33 -27.23 65.33
N ALA A 374 -30.86 -26.04 65.00
CA ALA A 374 -32.14 -25.57 65.61
C ALA A 374 -33.35 -26.37 65.16
N LEU A 375 -33.38 -26.81 63.88
CA LEU A 375 -34.49 -27.65 63.36
C LEU A 375 -34.46 -29.07 63.90
N ASP A 376 -33.27 -29.62 64.20
CA ASP A 376 -33.11 -30.94 64.84
C ASP A 376 -33.57 -30.90 66.28
N ASN A 377 -33.56 -29.72 66.94
CA ASN A 377 -33.94 -29.56 68.37
C ASN A 377 -35.04 -28.50 68.51
N ILE A 378 -36.03 -28.51 67.63
CA ILE A 378 -36.97 -27.39 67.45
C ILE A 378 -37.83 -27.11 68.69
N ASP A 379 -38.29 -28.16 69.39
CA ASP A 379 -39.13 -27.99 70.56
C ASP A 379 -38.35 -27.36 71.72
N GLU A 380 -37.10 -27.73 71.94
CA GLU A 380 -36.18 -27.11 72.89
C GLU A 380 -35.86 -25.67 72.57
N VAL A 381 -35.59 -25.39 71.32
CA VAL A 381 -35.32 -24.02 70.80
C VAL A 381 -36.53 -23.09 71.04
N ILE A 382 -37.72 -23.56 70.71
CA ILE A 382 -38.98 -22.81 70.94
C ILE A 382 -39.17 -22.58 72.44
N THR A 383 -38.92 -23.57 73.27
CA THR A 383 -39.08 -23.49 74.75
C THR A 383 -38.11 -22.43 75.30
N ILE A 384 -36.83 -22.42 74.87
CA ILE A 384 -35.80 -21.46 75.28
C ILE A 384 -36.22 -20.03 74.88
N ILE A 385 -36.64 -19.85 73.65
CA ILE A 385 -37.03 -18.54 73.16
C ILE A 385 -38.27 -18.02 73.94
N ARG A 386 -39.28 -18.83 74.15
CA ARG A 386 -40.51 -18.41 74.82
C ARG A 386 -40.29 -18.09 76.30
N ASN A 387 -39.35 -18.78 76.97
CA ASN A 387 -38.99 -18.55 78.35
C ASN A 387 -37.93 -17.52 78.64
N SER A 388 -37.48 -16.82 77.61
CA SER A 388 -36.53 -15.74 77.71
C SER A 388 -37.22 -14.37 77.74
N LYS A 389 -36.72 -13.46 78.53
CA LYS A 389 -37.33 -12.12 78.76
C LYS A 389 -37.06 -11.13 77.61
N ASN A 390 -36.02 -11.34 76.91
CA ASN A 390 -35.62 -10.49 75.79
C ASN A 390 -34.77 -11.28 74.81
N VAL A 391 -34.53 -10.72 73.61
CA VAL A 391 -33.76 -11.29 72.51
C VAL A 391 -32.34 -11.63 72.94
N GLY A 392 -31.69 -10.78 73.76
CA GLY A 392 -30.31 -11.00 74.22
C GLY A 392 -30.21 -12.25 75.16
N GLU A 393 -31.18 -12.45 76.08
CA GLU A 393 -31.24 -13.62 76.99
C GLU A 393 -31.50 -14.87 76.13
N ALA A 394 -32.38 -14.83 75.16
CA ALA A 394 -32.64 -15.93 74.24
C ALA A 394 -31.39 -16.34 73.49
N LYS A 395 -30.66 -15.42 72.93
CA LYS A 395 -29.38 -15.67 72.25
C LYS A 395 -28.35 -16.31 73.20
N ALA A 396 -28.16 -15.71 74.35
CA ALA A 396 -27.18 -16.23 75.31
C ALA A 396 -27.48 -17.71 75.70
N LYS A 397 -28.71 -18.04 75.96
CA LYS A 397 -29.16 -19.45 76.33
C LYS A 397 -29.00 -20.40 75.15
N LEU A 398 -29.30 -19.99 73.93
CA LEU A 398 -29.05 -20.76 72.70
C LEU A 398 -27.58 -21.05 72.47
N ILE A 399 -26.72 -20.06 72.72
CA ILE A 399 -25.29 -20.21 72.59
C ILE A 399 -24.75 -21.23 73.65
N GLU A 400 -25.16 -21.02 74.91
CA GLU A 400 -24.73 -21.89 75.96
C GLU A 400 -25.20 -23.35 75.79
N ARG A 401 -26.43 -23.51 75.27
CA ARG A 401 -27.04 -24.88 75.20
C ARG A 401 -26.52 -25.68 74.01
N PHE A 402 -26.40 -25.03 72.81
CA PHE A 402 -26.08 -25.74 71.59
C PHE A 402 -24.67 -25.42 71.04
N GLY A 403 -23.87 -24.62 71.74
CA GLY A 403 -22.54 -24.25 71.30
C GLY A 403 -22.54 -23.36 70.05
N LEU A 404 -23.62 -22.60 69.84
CA LEU A 404 -23.80 -21.77 68.65
C LEU A 404 -22.98 -20.49 68.75
N SER A 405 -22.62 -19.95 67.60
CA SER A 405 -22.04 -18.58 67.51
C SER A 405 -23.14 -17.50 67.71
N GLU A 406 -22.71 -16.29 68.04
CA GLU A 406 -23.61 -15.15 68.19
C GLU A 406 -24.41 -14.89 66.87
N ALA A 407 -23.78 -15.03 65.72
CA ALA A 407 -24.39 -14.89 64.40
C ALA A 407 -25.47 -15.98 64.17
N GLN A 408 -25.18 -17.24 64.51
CA GLN A 408 -26.10 -18.35 64.41
C GLN A 408 -27.30 -18.19 65.39
N ALA A 409 -27.06 -17.85 66.62
CA ALA A 409 -28.13 -17.61 67.59
C ALA A 409 -28.99 -16.39 67.18
N GLY A 410 -28.43 -15.35 66.63
CA GLY A 410 -29.11 -14.22 66.06
C GLY A 410 -30.06 -14.63 64.91
N ALA A 411 -29.53 -15.37 63.96
CA ALA A 411 -30.31 -15.85 62.81
C ALA A 411 -31.47 -16.80 63.23
N ILE A 412 -31.27 -17.65 64.24
CA ILE A 412 -32.27 -18.55 64.75
C ILE A 412 -33.43 -17.78 65.42
N VAL A 413 -33.14 -16.75 66.21
CA VAL A 413 -34.17 -15.92 66.84
C VAL A 413 -34.95 -15.11 65.80
N ASP A 414 -34.35 -14.68 64.69
CA ASP A 414 -34.99 -13.99 63.60
C ASP A 414 -35.66 -14.95 62.56
N MET A 415 -35.61 -16.27 62.81
CA MET A 415 -36.16 -17.28 61.89
C MET A 415 -37.70 -17.17 61.81
N ARG A 416 -38.18 -17.13 60.53
CA ARG A 416 -39.62 -17.08 60.26
C ARG A 416 -40.28 -18.45 60.54
N LEU A 417 -41.47 -18.48 61.11
CA LEU A 417 -42.23 -19.73 61.44
C LEU A 417 -42.41 -20.66 60.24
N ARG A 418 -42.49 -20.14 59.00
CA ARG A 418 -42.59 -20.96 57.79
C ARG A 418 -41.36 -21.87 57.59
N ALA A 419 -40.21 -21.49 58.07
CA ALA A 419 -38.98 -22.25 57.92
C ALA A 419 -38.97 -23.56 58.75
N LEU A 420 -39.93 -23.71 59.62
CA LEU A 420 -40.12 -24.91 60.44
C LEU A 420 -40.85 -26.09 59.73
N THR A 421 -41.29 -25.84 58.48
CA THR A 421 -41.96 -26.87 57.65
C THR A 421 -40.94 -27.85 57.07
N GLY A 422 -41.35 -29.13 56.92
CA GLY A 422 -40.44 -30.15 56.33
C GLY A 422 -39.91 -29.84 54.98
N LEU A 423 -40.67 -29.18 54.10
CA LEU A 423 -40.24 -28.75 52.80
C LEU A 423 -39.15 -27.62 52.83
N GLU A 424 -39.26 -26.73 53.80
CA GLU A 424 -38.24 -25.69 53.98
C GLU A 424 -36.95 -26.26 54.61
N ARG A 425 -37.07 -27.25 55.48
CA ARG A 425 -35.91 -28.01 56.02
C ARG A 425 -35.10 -28.64 54.88
N GLU A 426 -35.72 -29.35 53.94
CA GLU A 426 -35.07 -29.97 52.80
C GLU A 426 -34.37 -28.95 51.93
N LYS A 427 -34.96 -27.78 51.74
CA LYS A 427 -34.30 -26.67 50.99
C LYS A 427 -33.07 -26.13 51.72
N ILE A 428 -33.13 -26.00 53.05
CA ILE A 428 -31.96 -25.51 53.83
C ILE A 428 -30.84 -26.54 53.77
N GLU A 429 -31.14 -27.82 53.83
CA GLU A 429 -30.17 -28.92 53.77
C GLU A 429 -29.52 -29.00 52.39
N ASN A 430 -30.31 -28.88 51.32
CA ASN A 430 -29.80 -28.86 49.95
C ASN A 430 -28.93 -27.62 49.73
N GLU A 431 -29.37 -26.40 50.14
CA GLU A 431 -28.56 -25.17 50.05
C GLU A 431 -27.25 -25.32 50.82
N TYR A 432 -27.27 -25.91 52.02
CA TYR A 432 -26.06 -26.16 52.81
C TYR A 432 -25.09 -27.09 52.09
N ASN A 433 -25.56 -28.22 51.54
CA ASN A 433 -24.73 -29.17 50.81
C ASN A 433 -24.13 -28.57 49.54
N GLU A 434 -24.91 -27.78 48.79
CA GLU A 434 -24.41 -27.03 47.63
C GLU A 434 -23.32 -26.04 48.01
N LEU A 435 -23.49 -25.33 49.13
CA LEU A 435 -22.48 -24.38 49.61
C LEU A 435 -21.20 -25.07 50.07
N ILE A 436 -21.30 -26.23 50.74
CA ILE A 436 -20.12 -27.01 51.15
C ILE A 436 -19.35 -27.49 49.94
N ALA A 437 -20.02 -27.93 48.88
CA ALA A 437 -19.38 -28.31 47.64
C ALA A 437 -18.65 -27.10 46.97
N LYS A 438 -19.31 -25.93 46.93
CA LYS A 438 -18.69 -24.69 46.42
C LYS A 438 -17.50 -24.21 47.26
N ILE A 439 -17.62 -24.32 48.59
CA ILE A 439 -16.51 -23.97 49.49
C ILE A 439 -15.28 -24.85 49.22
N ALA A 440 -15.51 -26.17 49.01
CA ALA A 440 -14.43 -27.09 48.66
C ALA A 440 -13.78 -26.69 47.31
N GLU A 441 -14.59 -26.40 46.29
CA GLU A 441 -14.13 -25.94 44.99
C GLU A 441 -13.31 -24.63 45.08
N TYR A 442 -13.82 -23.62 45.82
CA TYR A 442 -13.10 -22.35 46.01
C TYR A 442 -11.77 -22.54 46.73
N LYS A 443 -11.72 -23.41 47.77
CA LYS A 443 -10.48 -23.73 48.45
C LYS A 443 -9.48 -24.44 47.54
N GLU A 444 -9.95 -25.29 46.69
CA GLU A 444 -9.15 -26.01 45.70
C GLU A 444 -8.54 -25.03 44.63
N ILE A 445 -9.37 -24.07 44.10
CA ILE A 445 -8.93 -23.03 43.19
C ILE A 445 -7.85 -22.14 43.84
N LEU A 446 -8.02 -21.78 45.11
CA LEU A 446 -7.07 -20.94 45.83
C LEU A 446 -5.77 -21.66 46.22
N ALA A 447 -5.78 -22.99 46.32
CA ALA A 447 -4.63 -23.80 46.67
C ALA A 447 -3.76 -24.21 45.46
N ASP A 448 -4.32 -24.22 44.25
CA ASP A 448 -3.68 -24.70 43.05
C ASP A 448 -3.72 -23.62 41.94
N GLU A 449 -2.53 -23.09 41.62
CA GLU A 449 -2.36 -22.06 40.57
C GLU A 449 -2.83 -22.56 39.20
N ASN A 450 -2.67 -23.85 38.89
CA ASN A 450 -3.12 -24.40 37.61
C ASN A 450 -4.63 -24.40 37.49
N LYS A 451 -5.34 -24.64 38.62
CA LYS A 451 -6.81 -24.56 38.66
C LYS A 451 -7.29 -23.11 38.51
N LEU A 452 -6.60 -22.17 39.16
CA LEU A 452 -6.87 -20.75 38.99
C LEU A 452 -6.72 -20.31 37.51
N LEU A 453 -5.64 -20.72 36.88
CA LEU A 453 -5.40 -20.46 35.44
C LEU A 453 -6.44 -21.16 34.56
N GLY A 454 -6.89 -22.33 34.93
CA GLY A 454 -8.00 -23.06 34.27
C GLY A 454 -9.33 -22.29 34.28
N VAL A 455 -9.65 -21.61 35.39
CA VAL A 455 -10.83 -20.74 35.50
C VAL A 455 -10.67 -19.55 34.56
N ILE A 456 -9.51 -18.90 34.56
CA ILE A 456 -9.22 -17.76 33.66
C ILE A 456 -9.36 -18.18 32.18
N LYS A 457 -8.78 -19.34 31.82
CA LYS A 457 -8.88 -19.90 30.47
C LYS A 457 -10.33 -20.11 30.05
N THR A 458 -11.13 -20.69 30.90
CA THR A 458 -12.55 -20.96 30.62
C THR A 458 -13.35 -19.68 30.41
N GLU A 459 -13.12 -18.67 31.26
CA GLU A 459 -13.79 -17.38 31.15
C GLU A 459 -13.39 -16.62 29.90
N LEU A 460 -12.09 -16.62 29.55
CA LEU A 460 -11.58 -16.03 28.30
C LEU A 460 -12.20 -16.71 27.08
N ALA A 461 -12.23 -18.04 27.04
CA ALA A 461 -12.84 -18.78 25.93
C ALA A 461 -14.33 -18.44 25.76
N ALA A 462 -15.08 -18.35 26.86
CA ALA A 462 -16.49 -17.95 26.80
C ALA A 462 -16.70 -16.52 26.23
N ILE A 463 -15.79 -15.60 26.52
CA ILE A 463 -15.84 -14.25 25.97
C ILE A 463 -15.49 -14.25 24.48
N ALA A 464 -14.49 -15.03 24.05
CA ALA A 464 -14.13 -15.19 22.65
C ALA A 464 -15.29 -15.76 21.83
N ASP A 465 -15.98 -16.77 22.36
CA ASP A 465 -17.15 -17.39 21.70
C ASP A 465 -18.35 -16.45 21.62
N LYS A 466 -18.56 -15.63 22.65
CA LYS A 466 -19.75 -14.75 22.74
C LYS A 466 -19.60 -13.46 21.93
N TYR A 467 -18.41 -12.88 21.85
CA TYR A 467 -18.16 -11.55 21.27
C TYR A 467 -17.14 -11.56 20.13
N GLY A 468 -16.48 -12.68 19.86
CA GLY A 468 -15.53 -12.81 18.78
C GLY A 468 -16.19 -12.63 17.42
N ASP A 469 -15.53 -11.92 16.54
CA ASP A 469 -15.90 -11.71 15.13
C ASP A 469 -14.71 -11.99 14.21
N GLU A 470 -14.96 -11.98 12.90
CA GLU A 470 -13.93 -12.16 11.91
C GLU A 470 -13.03 -10.91 11.81
N ARG A 471 -11.80 -11.14 11.38
CA ARG A 471 -10.84 -10.07 11.09
C ARG A 471 -11.36 -9.17 9.97
N ARG A 472 -11.30 -7.86 10.18
CA ARG A 472 -11.69 -6.84 9.20
C ARG A 472 -10.51 -6.44 8.31
N THR A 473 -9.32 -6.29 8.89
CA THR A 473 -8.11 -5.85 8.17
C THR A 473 -7.41 -7.03 7.51
N SER A 474 -7.22 -6.98 6.20
CA SER A 474 -6.44 -7.97 5.46
C SER A 474 -4.93 -7.71 5.59
N ILE A 475 -4.10 -8.77 5.53
CA ILE A 475 -2.64 -8.66 5.60
C ILE A 475 -2.06 -9.33 4.37
N THR A 476 -1.30 -8.58 3.56
CA THR A 476 -0.61 -9.13 2.39
C THR A 476 0.81 -9.54 2.74
N ALA A 477 1.28 -10.62 2.10
CA ALA A 477 2.64 -11.12 2.29
C ALA A 477 3.71 -10.21 1.64
N TYR A 478 3.32 -9.32 0.75
CA TYR A 478 4.22 -8.46 -0.01
C TYR A 478 4.23 -7.03 0.53
N SER A 479 5.45 -6.49 0.74
CA SER A 479 5.66 -5.05 0.76
C SER A 479 5.75 -4.61 -0.69
N ASP A 480 4.66 -4.14 -1.26
CA ASP A 480 4.70 -3.51 -2.57
C ASP A 480 5.42 -2.16 -2.48
N ASP A 481 6.72 -2.19 -2.65
CA ASP A 481 7.40 -1.13 -3.37
C ASP A 481 7.19 -1.42 -4.86
N ILE A 482 5.93 -1.32 -5.33
CA ILE A 482 5.64 -1.31 -6.76
C ILE A 482 6.38 -0.08 -7.30
N THR A 483 7.44 -0.33 -8.02
CA THR A 483 8.13 0.73 -8.74
C THR A 483 7.18 1.24 -9.81
N ASP A 484 7.04 2.56 -9.95
CA ASP A 484 6.22 3.22 -10.99
C ASP A 484 6.49 2.62 -12.39
N GLU A 485 7.60 1.94 -12.55
CA GLU A 485 8.07 1.27 -13.75
C GLU A 485 7.26 0.02 -14.11
N GLU A 486 6.81 -0.79 -13.14
CA GLU A 486 6.05 -2.04 -13.39
C GLU A 486 4.64 -1.79 -13.91
N LEU A 487 4.15 -0.57 -13.79
CA LEU A 487 2.79 -0.18 -14.15
C LEU A 487 2.70 0.51 -15.51
N ILE A 488 3.85 0.84 -16.10
CA ILE A 488 3.91 1.43 -17.43
C ILE A 488 3.84 0.29 -18.44
N LYS A 489 2.89 0.35 -19.36
CA LYS A 489 2.75 -0.64 -20.42
C LYS A 489 4.06 -0.75 -21.21
N ARG A 490 4.56 -1.99 -21.38
CA ARG A 490 5.67 -2.26 -22.30
C ARG A 490 5.15 -2.20 -23.70
N GLU A 491 5.57 -1.20 -24.46
CA GLU A 491 5.19 -1.00 -25.87
C GLU A 491 6.37 -0.49 -26.67
N GLU A 492 6.35 -0.78 -27.96
CA GLU A 492 7.32 -0.23 -28.91
C GLU A 492 6.96 1.21 -29.26
N ILE A 493 7.94 2.08 -29.10
CA ILE A 493 7.80 3.51 -29.33
C ILE A 493 8.81 4.01 -30.34
N VAL A 494 8.37 4.94 -31.18
CA VAL A 494 9.23 5.71 -32.07
C VAL A 494 9.59 7.01 -31.37
N ILE A 495 10.89 7.25 -31.20
CA ILE A 495 11.42 8.49 -30.67
C ILE A 495 12.01 9.30 -31.83
N SER A 496 11.62 10.55 -31.91
CA SER A 496 12.17 11.51 -32.88
C SER A 496 12.75 12.70 -32.15
N MET A 497 13.94 13.10 -32.60
CA MET A 497 14.63 14.29 -32.10
C MET A 497 15.05 15.22 -33.26
N THR A 498 14.90 16.54 -33.05
CA THR A 498 15.35 17.54 -33.98
C THR A 498 16.77 18.04 -33.69
N LYS A 499 17.41 18.66 -34.64
CA LYS A 499 18.76 19.23 -34.50
C LYS A 499 18.85 20.31 -33.41
N LEU A 500 17.76 21.03 -33.17
CA LEU A 500 17.66 21.97 -32.06
C LEU A 500 17.34 21.30 -30.72
N GLY A 501 17.19 19.99 -30.70
CA GLY A 501 17.00 19.20 -29.48
C GLY A 501 15.56 19.10 -28.99
N TYR A 502 14.54 19.20 -29.84
CA TYR A 502 13.18 18.85 -29.50
C TYR A 502 12.99 17.34 -29.64
N ILE A 503 12.51 16.68 -28.58
CA ILE A 503 12.33 15.23 -28.51
C ILE A 503 10.88 14.89 -28.17
N LYS A 504 10.38 13.81 -28.74
CA LYS A 504 9.09 13.21 -28.40
C LYS A 504 9.09 11.71 -28.62
N ARG A 505 8.16 11.02 -27.96
CA ARG A 505 7.83 9.63 -28.26
C ARG A 505 6.42 9.51 -28.86
N MET A 506 6.24 8.49 -29.67
CA MET A 506 4.96 8.12 -30.26
C MET A 506 4.84 6.59 -30.28
N PRO A 507 3.64 6.01 -30.19
CA PRO A 507 3.45 4.58 -30.47
C PRO A 507 3.88 4.25 -31.91
N LYS A 508 4.45 3.05 -32.11
CA LYS A 508 4.88 2.55 -33.42
C LYS A 508 3.75 2.60 -34.46
N ASP A 509 2.52 2.27 -34.08
CA ASP A 509 1.35 2.17 -34.95
C ASP A 509 0.86 3.50 -35.53
N THR A 510 1.45 4.61 -35.09
CA THR A 510 1.14 5.96 -35.63
C THR A 510 1.52 6.08 -37.10
N PHE A 511 2.44 5.24 -37.60
CA PHE A 511 2.95 5.32 -38.98
C PHE A 511 2.58 4.06 -39.77
N LYS A 512 1.65 4.23 -40.73
CA LYS A 512 1.25 3.13 -41.64
C LYS A 512 2.32 2.88 -42.71
N VAL A 513 2.45 1.65 -43.14
CA VAL A 513 3.32 1.24 -44.26
C VAL A 513 2.83 1.87 -45.55
N GLN A 514 3.77 2.35 -46.43
CA GLN A 514 3.46 2.89 -47.75
C GLN A 514 4.35 2.27 -48.83
N ASN A 515 3.79 2.03 -50.00
CA ASN A 515 4.53 1.49 -51.14
C ASN A 515 5.65 2.46 -51.62
N ARG A 516 6.62 1.88 -52.33
CA ARG A 516 7.73 2.61 -52.94
C ARG A 516 7.26 3.75 -53.84
N GLY A 517 7.77 4.97 -53.64
CA GLY A 517 7.39 6.18 -54.42
C GLY A 517 6.20 6.95 -53.86
N GLY A 518 5.65 6.55 -52.69
CA GLY A 518 4.60 7.28 -51.98
C GLY A 518 4.99 8.70 -51.61
N LYS A 519 4.00 9.57 -51.35
CA LYS A 519 4.20 10.99 -51.01
C LYS A 519 4.62 11.21 -49.57
N GLY A 520 4.53 10.17 -48.71
CA GLY A 520 4.78 10.28 -47.28
C GLY A 520 3.72 11.08 -46.52
N ILE A 521 3.82 11.06 -45.20
CA ILE A 521 2.96 11.82 -44.29
C ILE A 521 3.81 12.70 -43.38
N LYS A 522 3.27 13.85 -42.98
CA LYS A 522 3.97 14.77 -42.07
C LYS A 522 4.05 14.15 -40.67
N GLY A 523 5.25 13.91 -40.17
CA GLY A 523 5.51 13.26 -38.90
C GLY A 523 5.82 14.19 -37.74
N MET A 524 6.20 15.43 -37.98
CA MET A 524 6.53 16.43 -36.96
C MET A 524 6.46 17.84 -37.55
N ASN A 525 5.98 18.80 -36.76
CA ASN A 525 6.15 20.22 -37.10
C ASN A 525 7.47 20.72 -36.52
N THR A 526 8.31 21.25 -37.33
CA THR A 526 9.58 21.88 -36.96
C THR A 526 9.45 23.41 -36.95
N ILE A 527 10.35 24.11 -36.27
CA ILE A 527 10.51 25.57 -36.34
C ILE A 527 11.28 25.89 -37.58
N ASP A 528 11.20 27.15 -38.09
CA ASP A 528 12.01 27.62 -39.17
C ASP A 528 13.51 27.37 -38.88
N ASN A 529 14.19 26.69 -39.81
CA ASN A 529 15.59 26.25 -39.71
C ASN A 529 15.89 25.08 -38.76
N ASP A 530 14.87 24.37 -38.21
CA ASP A 530 15.06 23.13 -37.47
C ASP A 530 14.76 21.91 -38.34
N ILE A 531 15.57 20.88 -38.27
CA ILE A 531 15.40 19.63 -39.03
C ILE A 531 15.42 18.45 -38.08
N ILE A 532 14.76 17.37 -38.46
CA ILE A 532 14.81 16.13 -37.72
C ILE A 532 16.17 15.49 -37.92
N ASP A 533 16.90 15.28 -36.84
CA ASP A 533 18.24 14.75 -36.79
C ASP A 533 18.26 13.26 -36.59
N GLU A 534 17.45 12.77 -35.62
CA GLU A 534 17.39 11.36 -35.31
C GLU A 534 15.95 10.82 -35.13
N ILE A 535 15.76 9.59 -35.61
CA ILE A 535 14.57 8.78 -35.42
C ILE A 535 14.99 7.33 -35.11
N PHE A 536 14.46 6.74 -34.07
CA PHE A 536 14.75 5.34 -33.71
C PHE A 536 13.59 4.69 -32.99
N LEU A 537 13.54 3.37 -33.11
CA LEU A 537 12.58 2.51 -32.42
C LEU A 537 13.21 1.99 -31.12
N THR A 538 12.43 1.99 -30.07
CA THR A 538 12.82 1.40 -28.79
C THR A 538 11.57 0.96 -28.01
N ASN A 539 11.76 0.40 -26.83
CA ASN A 539 10.68 0.05 -25.90
C ASN A 539 10.59 1.09 -24.77
N THR A 540 9.39 1.29 -24.22
CA THR A 540 9.15 2.22 -23.10
C THR A 540 10.08 1.99 -21.91
N HIS A 541 10.47 0.74 -21.62
CA HIS A 541 11.29 0.37 -20.46
C HIS A 541 12.80 0.35 -20.73
N ASN A 542 13.22 0.50 -21.99
CA ASN A 542 14.63 0.51 -22.31
C ASN A 542 15.29 1.79 -21.81
N PHE A 543 16.55 1.65 -21.39
CA PHE A 543 17.38 2.81 -21.13
C PHE A 543 17.78 3.46 -22.46
N ILE A 544 17.76 4.77 -22.48
CA ILE A 544 18.23 5.58 -23.59
C ILE A 544 19.41 6.36 -23.10
N MET A 545 20.54 6.16 -23.74
CA MET A 545 21.77 6.91 -23.49
C MET A 545 21.91 8.04 -24.50
N PHE A 546 22.11 9.23 -24.01
CA PHE A 546 22.27 10.44 -24.78
C PHE A 546 23.75 10.88 -24.71
N PHE A 547 24.44 10.78 -25.82
CA PHE A 547 25.83 11.22 -25.93
C PHE A 547 25.87 12.62 -26.50
N THR A 548 26.82 13.45 -26.03
CA THR A 548 26.87 14.85 -26.37
C THR A 548 28.15 15.22 -27.13
N ASN A 549 28.12 16.36 -27.82
CA ASN A 549 29.28 16.94 -28.49
C ASN A 549 30.48 17.15 -27.56
N MET A 550 30.24 17.24 -26.25
CA MET A 550 31.31 17.36 -25.26
C MET A 550 31.83 16.01 -24.76
N GLY A 551 31.45 14.89 -25.39
CA GLY A 551 31.87 13.55 -24.98
C GLY A 551 31.27 13.07 -23.64
N ARG A 552 30.14 13.59 -23.23
CA ARG A 552 29.40 13.19 -22.04
C ARG A 552 28.26 12.27 -22.42
N VAL A 553 27.77 11.50 -21.43
CA VAL A 553 26.59 10.62 -21.56
C VAL A 553 25.63 10.88 -20.44
N TYR A 554 24.33 10.91 -20.78
CA TYR A 554 23.18 10.96 -19.89
C TYR A 554 22.32 9.73 -20.12
N ARG A 555 21.47 9.37 -19.14
CA ARG A 555 20.59 8.20 -19.23
C ARG A 555 19.21 8.53 -18.70
N MET A 556 18.18 8.06 -19.41
CA MET A 556 16.78 8.07 -18.98
C MET A 556 16.03 6.86 -19.55
N LYS A 557 14.84 6.57 -19.04
CA LYS A 557 13.95 5.52 -19.56
C LYS A 557 13.11 6.06 -20.72
N GLY A 558 12.69 5.18 -21.65
CA GLY A 558 11.84 5.56 -22.77
C GLY A 558 10.53 6.22 -22.35
N TYR A 559 9.91 5.73 -21.28
CA TYR A 559 8.67 6.28 -20.72
C TYR A 559 8.82 7.68 -20.10
N GLU A 560 10.03 8.09 -19.71
CA GLU A 560 10.29 9.45 -19.19
C GLU A 560 10.23 10.52 -20.30
N ILE A 561 10.32 10.11 -21.57
CA ILE A 561 10.14 11.02 -22.70
C ILE A 561 8.63 11.25 -22.90
N PRO A 562 8.16 12.52 -22.91
CA PRO A 562 6.74 12.82 -23.07
C PRO A 562 6.16 12.30 -24.37
N GLU A 563 4.99 11.67 -24.29
CA GLU A 563 4.21 11.27 -25.45
C GLU A 563 3.57 12.49 -26.10
N SER A 564 3.61 12.54 -27.42
CA SER A 564 3.08 13.66 -28.18
C SER A 564 2.46 13.19 -29.50
N GLY A 565 1.40 13.86 -29.92
CA GLY A 565 0.76 13.56 -31.17
C GLY A 565 1.70 13.74 -32.39
N ARG A 566 1.33 13.11 -33.52
CA ARG A 566 2.13 13.07 -34.74
C ARG A 566 2.66 14.44 -35.18
N ASN A 567 1.81 15.46 -35.21
CA ASN A 567 2.16 16.81 -35.65
C ASN A 567 2.77 17.71 -34.56
N ALA A 568 2.85 17.24 -33.32
CA ALA A 568 3.41 18.03 -32.23
C ALA A 568 4.93 18.16 -32.36
N ARG A 569 5.49 19.27 -31.85
CA ARG A 569 6.94 19.52 -31.82
C ARG A 569 7.69 18.67 -30.80
N GLY A 570 7.03 18.23 -29.74
CA GLY A 570 7.68 17.63 -28.60
C GLY A 570 8.23 18.64 -27.59
N VAL A 571 9.10 18.18 -26.70
CA VAL A 571 9.67 18.93 -25.58
C VAL A 571 11.17 19.12 -25.81
N ALA A 572 11.71 20.30 -25.46
CA ALA A 572 13.14 20.52 -25.55
C ALA A 572 13.90 19.61 -24.58
N ILE A 573 14.92 18.89 -25.06
CA ILE A 573 15.71 17.93 -24.32
C ILE A 573 16.41 18.53 -23.10
N VAL A 574 16.73 19.81 -23.14
CA VAL A 574 17.31 20.55 -22.00
C VAL A 574 16.37 20.60 -20.78
N ASN A 575 15.04 20.37 -20.96
CA ASN A 575 14.08 20.27 -19.90
C ASN A 575 14.03 18.85 -19.27
N LEU A 576 14.60 17.87 -19.94
CA LEU A 576 14.65 16.48 -19.52
C LEU A 576 16.02 16.10 -18.97
N LEU A 577 17.11 16.60 -19.58
CA LEU A 577 18.50 16.35 -19.23
C LEU A 577 19.15 17.61 -18.67
N GLN A 578 20.00 17.45 -17.65
CA GLN A 578 20.78 18.56 -17.07
C GLN A 578 22.03 18.85 -17.92
N LEU A 579 21.83 19.37 -19.14
CA LEU A 579 22.90 19.71 -20.05
C LEU A 579 23.66 20.95 -19.59
N LEU A 580 24.97 21.00 -19.88
CA LEU A 580 25.81 22.17 -19.63
C LEU A 580 25.59 23.24 -20.72
N PRO A 581 25.90 24.51 -20.46
CA PRO A 581 25.82 25.53 -21.47
C PRO A 581 26.66 25.17 -22.71
N GLY A 582 26.04 25.20 -23.90
CA GLY A 582 26.66 24.82 -25.15
C GLY A 582 26.75 23.32 -25.45
N GLU A 583 26.30 22.48 -24.53
CA GLU A 583 26.25 21.02 -24.72
C GLU A 583 25.04 20.64 -25.58
N LYS A 584 25.26 19.81 -26.62
CA LYS A 584 24.22 19.31 -27.52
C LYS A 584 24.29 17.80 -27.61
N VAL A 585 23.14 17.15 -27.69
CA VAL A 585 23.08 15.72 -27.95
C VAL A 585 23.43 15.45 -29.40
N THR A 586 24.42 14.60 -29.65
CA THR A 586 24.94 14.22 -30.96
C THR A 586 24.70 12.75 -31.32
N ALA A 587 24.47 11.90 -30.35
CA ALA A 587 24.10 10.50 -30.59
C ALA A 587 23.19 9.99 -29.50
N ILE A 588 22.21 9.17 -29.87
CA ILE A 588 21.23 8.55 -28.95
C ILE A 588 21.24 7.06 -29.14
N ILE A 589 21.33 6.30 -28.05
CA ILE A 589 21.42 4.84 -28.09
C ILE A 589 20.43 4.22 -27.14
N PRO A 590 19.45 3.49 -27.67
CA PRO A 590 18.60 2.63 -26.86
C PRO A 590 19.40 1.39 -26.39
N ILE A 591 19.34 1.07 -25.11
CA ILE A 591 19.96 -0.11 -24.51
C ILE A 591 18.88 -0.94 -23.84
N ALA A 592 18.63 -2.15 -24.35
CA ALA A 592 17.63 -3.07 -23.83
C ALA A 592 18.07 -3.75 -22.52
N GLY A 593 19.38 -3.73 -22.20
CA GLY A 593 19.98 -4.36 -21.02
C GLY A 593 21.49 -4.26 -21.06
N PHE A 594 22.18 -4.73 -20.04
CA PHE A 594 23.65 -4.79 -19.97
C PHE A 594 24.22 -6.15 -20.43
N ASP A 595 23.43 -6.90 -21.23
CA ASP A 595 23.81 -8.25 -21.71
C ASP A 595 24.99 -8.24 -22.69
N LYS A 596 25.25 -7.10 -23.34
CA LYS A 596 26.39 -6.90 -24.23
C LYS A 596 27.60 -6.37 -23.47
N LYS A 597 28.82 -6.80 -23.86
CA LYS A 597 30.04 -6.58 -23.10
C LYS A 597 30.63 -5.19 -23.27
N TYR A 598 30.48 -4.58 -24.48
CA TYR A 598 31.19 -3.36 -24.84
C TYR A 598 30.29 -2.34 -25.56
N LEU A 599 30.68 -1.07 -25.46
CA LEU A 599 30.21 0.02 -26.31
C LEU A 599 31.32 0.37 -27.30
N MET A 600 31.05 0.23 -28.59
CA MET A 600 31.88 0.71 -29.66
C MET A 600 31.41 2.11 -30.08
N MET A 601 32.31 3.06 -30.13
CA MET A 601 32.04 4.45 -30.43
C MET A 601 32.80 4.86 -31.71
N ALA A 602 32.18 5.64 -32.57
CA ALA A 602 32.84 6.17 -33.77
C ALA A 602 32.66 7.68 -33.87
N THR A 603 33.74 8.39 -34.29
CA THR A 603 33.72 9.81 -34.46
C THR A 603 33.72 10.19 -35.94
N LYS A 604 33.29 11.39 -36.24
CA LYS A 604 33.23 11.99 -37.58
C LYS A 604 34.56 11.92 -38.35
N ASN A 605 35.68 12.10 -37.64
CA ASN A 605 37.02 12.03 -38.26
C ASN A 605 37.58 10.60 -38.32
N GLY A 606 36.74 9.58 -38.06
CA GLY A 606 37.08 8.16 -38.21
C GLY A 606 37.90 7.58 -37.09
N ILE A 607 37.84 8.14 -35.88
CA ILE A 607 38.35 7.52 -34.66
C ILE A 607 37.31 6.57 -34.12
N VAL A 608 37.77 5.42 -33.62
CA VAL A 608 36.92 4.42 -32.95
C VAL A 608 37.42 4.11 -31.54
N LYS A 609 36.52 3.80 -30.64
CA LYS A 609 36.83 3.45 -29.27
C LYS A 609 35.91 2.32 -28.78
N LYS A 610 36.50 1.36 -28.07
CA LYS A 610 35.77 0.30 -27.40
C LYS A 610 35.90 0.48 -25.88
N THR A 611 34.77 0.43 -25.15
CA THR A 611 34.69 0.60 -23.68
C THR A 611 33.70 -0.43 -23.11
N LYS A 612 34.03 -1.05 -21.97
CA LYS A 612 33.13 -1.96 -21.29
C LYS A 612 31.85 -1.26 -20.87
N ILE A 613 30.69 -1.90 -21.09
CA ILE A 613 29.38 -1.31 -20.79
C ILE A 613 29.15 -1.11 -19.28
N GLU A 614 29.78 -1.97 -18.44
CA GLU A 614 29.75 -1.86 -16.97
C GLU A 614 30.31 -0.50 -16.49
N ALA A 615 31.19 0.13 -17.24
CA ALA A 615 31.70 1.47 -16.94
C ALA A 615 30.61 2.55 -16.96
N PHE A 616 29.42 2.25 -17.49
CA PHE A 616 28.29 3.15 -17.64
C PHE A 616 27.05 2.73 -16.79
N GLU A 617 27.17 1.77 -15.87
CA GLU A 617 26.07 1.36 -15.01
C GLU A 617 25.55 2.50 -14.13
N ASN A 618 26.43 3.32 -13.61
CA ASN A 618 26.10 4.38 -12.67
C ASN A 618 26.28 5.76 -13.30
N ILE A 619 25.29 6.22 -14.09
CA ILE A 619 25.25 7.55 -14.67
C ILE A 619 24.43 8.48 -13.76
N ARG A 620 25.05 9.53 -13.25
CA ARG A 620 24.39 10.56 -12.46
C ARG A 620 23.52 11.43 -13.35
N LYS A 621 22.48 12.07 -12.78
CA LYS A 621 21.63 13.03 -13.52
C LYS A 621 22.42 14.18 -14.17
N THR A 622 23.58 14.53 -13.63
CA THR A 622 24.51 15.54 -14.17
C THR A 622 25.34 15.05 -15.33
N GLY A 623 25.17 13.80 -15.77
CA GLY A 623 25.95 13.20 -16.86
C GLY A 623 27.32 12.66 -16.42
N LEU A 624 27.95 11.90 -17.31
CA LEU A 624 29.23 11.24 -17.10
C LEU A 624 30.10 11.37 -18.34
N ALA A 625 31.43 11.52 -18.19
CA ALA A 625 32.37 11.55 -19.34
C ALA A 625 32.43 10.16 -20.00
N ALA A 626 32.22 10.10 -21.31
CA ALA A 626 32.23 8.88 -22.13
C ALA A 626 33.48 8.73 -23.02
N ILE A 627 33.93 9.80 -23.61
CA ILE A 627 35.08 9.86 -24.51
C ILE A 627 35.72 11.25 -24.44
N THR A 628 37.04 11.34 -24.65
CA THR A 628 37.72 12.61 -24.91
C THR A 628 37.87 12.79 -26.44
N LEU A 629 37.31 13.84 -26.97
CA LEU A 629 37.34 14.16 -28.39
C LEU A 629 38.54 15.05 -28.74
N ASN A 630 39.03 14.92 -29.96
CA ASN A 630 40.00 15.89 -30.53
C ASN A 630 39.27 17.20 -30.86
N GLU A 631 40.03 18.27 -30.99
CA GLU A 631 39.49 19.57 -31.41
C GLU A 631 38.85 19.47 -32.79
N GLY A 632 37.57 19.88 -32.89
CA GLY A 632 36.79 19.82 -34.12
C GLY A 632 36.29 18.45 -34.55
N ASP A 633 36.39 17.41 -33.68
CA ASP A 633 35.80 16.10 -33.93
C ASP A 633 34.47 15.96 -33.16
N GLU A 634 33.55 15.15 -33.69
CA GLU A 634 32.23 14.91 -33.13
C GLU A 634 31.99 13.39 -33.01
N LEU A 635 31.29 12.95 -31.97
CA LEU A 635 30.84 11.56 -31.83
C LEU A 635 29.59 11.38 -32.72
N ILE A 636 29.61 10.39 -33.64
CA ILE A 636 28.51 10.16 -34.58
C ILE A 636 27.65 8.97 -34.24
N GLU A 637 28.20 7.88 -33.76
CA GLU A 637 27.44 6.67 -33.48
C GLU A 637 28.12 5.87 -32.37
N VAL A 638 27.27 5.20 -31.55
CA VAL A 638 27.71 4.27 -30.52
C VAL A 638 26.87 3.02 -30.60
N LYS A 639 27.45 1.85 -30.52
CA LYS A 639 26.76 0.54 -30.53
C LYS A 639 27.24 -0.38 -29.45
N ALA A 640 26.32 -1.20 -28.94
CA ALA A 640 26.64 -2.23 -27.98
C ALA A 640 27.10 -3.49 -28.73
N THR A 641 28.27 -4.05 -28.36
CA THR A 641 28.92 -5.16 -29.06
C THR A 641 29.28 -6.31 -28.12
N SER A 642 29.47 -7.51 -28.70
CA SER A 642 29.92 -8.72 -27.96
C SER A 642 31.43 -8.76 -27.70
N GLY A 643 32.21 -8.03 -28.48
CA GLY A 643 33.70 -8.09 -28.50
C GLY A 643 34.28 -8.81 -29.70
N GLU A 644 33.48 -9.47 -30.53
CA GLU A 644 33.90 -10.34 -31.65
C GLU A 644 33.31 -9.88 -33.00
N ASN A 645 32.55 -8.78 -33.05
CA ASN A 645 31.82 -8.33 -34.22
C ASN A 645 32.74 -7.68 -35.29
N ASP A 646 32.31 -7.78 -36.54
CA ASP A 646 32.89 -6.99 -37.61
C ASP A 646 32.23 -5.62 -37.69
N VAL A 647 33.06 -4.60 -37.68
CA VAL A 647 32.65 -3.19 -37.72
C VAL A 647 32.78 -2.62 -39.12
N PHE A 648 31.73 -2.01 -39.61
CA PHE A 648 31.67 -1.27 -40.87
C PHE A 648 31.64 0.23 -40.61
N LEU A 649 32.59 0.96 -41.11
CA LEU A 649 32.53 2.44 -41.12
C LEU A 649 32.25 2.92 -42.54
N VAL A 650 31.22 3.76 -42.70
CA VAL A 650 30.81 4.29 -44.00
C VAL A 650 30.99 5.79 -44.02
N THR A 651 31.55 6.32 -45.11
CA THR A 651 31.72 7.75 -45.28
C THR A 651 30.71 8.40 -46.24
N ALA A 652 30.47 9.68 -46.10
CA ALA A 652 29.56 10.45 -46.92
C ALA A 652 29.87 10.36 -48.41
N LYS A 653 31.15 10.28 -48.79
CA LYS A 653 31.62 10.19 -50.19
C LYS A 653 31.69 8.77 -50.73
N GLY A 654 31.09 7.84 -50.06
CA GLY A 654 30.89 6.46 -50.55
C GLY A 654 32.08 5.53 -50.38
N MET A 655 32.88 5.69 -49.32
CA MET A 655 33.92 4.74 -48.88
C MET A 655 33.38 3.91 -47.69
N CYS A 656 33.77 2.63 -47.62
CA CYS A 656 33.44 1.76 -46.53
C CYS A 656 34.67 0.89 -46.13
N ILE A 657 34.96 0.76 -44.86
CA ILE A 657 35.93 -0.19 -44.32
C ILE A 657 35.25 -1.21 -43.39
N ARG A 658 35.62 -2.48 -43.52
CA ARG A 658 35.24 -3.57 -42.68
C ARG A 658 36.45 -4.07 -41.89
N PHE A 659 36.37 -4.12 -40.56
CA PHE A 659 37.42 -4.69 -39.72
C PHE A 659 36.79 -5.36 -38.48
N ASN A 660 37.49 -6.36 -37.93
CA ASN A 660 37.03 -6.99 -36.68
C ASN A 660 37.33 -6.10 -35.46
N GLU A 661 36.40 -6.01 -34.54
CA GLU A 661 36.52 -5.17 -33.34
C GLU A 661 37.59 -5.66 -32.36
N GLU A 662 38.11 -6.89 -32.46
CA GLU A 662 39.23 -7.35 -31.68
C GLU A 662 40.50 -6.51 -31.90
N CYS A 663 40.64 -5.93 -33.11
CA CYS A 663 41.70 -4.98 -33.45
C CYS A 663 41.65 -3.68 -32.63
N VAL A 664 40.50 -3.42 -31.94
CA VAL A 664 40.32 -2.25 -31.08
C VAL A 664 40.38 -2.70 -29.64
N ARG A 665 41.46 -2.40 -28.94
CA ARG A 665 41.56 -2.68 -27.50
C ARG A 665 40.53 -1.93 -26.71
N ASP A 666 39.99 -2.55 -25.64
CA ASP A 666 39.11 -1.85 -24.71
C ASP A 666 39.90 -0.82 -23.88
N THR A 667 39.27 0.33 -23.64
CA THR A 667 39.89 1.46 -22.95
C THR A 667 38.89 2.11 -22.00
N GLY A 668 39.40 2.77 -20.96
CA GLY A 668 38.56 3.48 -20.00
C GLY A 668 37.77 4.63 -20.63
N ARG A 669 36.73 5.13 -19.93
CA ARG A 669 35.76 6.15 -20.42
C ARG A 669 36.40 7.40 -20.95
N THR A 670 37.47 7.90 -20.35
CA THR A 670 38.09 9.19 -20.68
C THR A 670 39.19 9.09 -21.75
N SER A 671 39.39 7.94 -22.38
CA SER A 671 40.39 7.79 -23.47
C SER A 671 39.88 8.36 -24.80
N MET A 672 40.77 8.68 -25.74
CA MET A 672 40.45 9.28 -27.05
C MET A 672 40.13 8.22 -28.11
N GLY A 673 40.55 6.97 -27.98
CA GLY A 673 40.34 5.93 -28.98
C GLY A 673 41.52 5.80 -29.99
N VAL A 674 41.25 5.06 -31.08
CA VAL A 674 42.22 4.73 -32.12
C VAL A 674 41.63 4.97 -33.52
N ARG A 675 42.47 5.14 -34.55
CA ARG A 675 42.01 5.36 -35.93
C ARG A 675 41.31 4.09 -36.48
N GLY A 676 40.02 4.21 -36.86
CA GLY A 676 39.22 3.19 -37.52
C GLY A 676 39.29 3.26 -39.06
N ILE A 677 39.07 4.45 -39.66
CA ILE A 677 39.18 4.70 -41.09
C ILE A 677 39.99 5.99 -41.33
N ARG A 678 40.60 6.10 -42.49
CA ARG A 678 41.31 7.29 -42.95
C ARG A 678 40.44 7.99 -43.99
N CYS A 679 39.78 9.08 -43.59
CA CYS A 679 38.97 9.92 -44.46
C CYS A 679 39.87 10.82 -45.33
N ASP A 680 39.48 11.05 -46.58
CA ASP A 680 40.11 12.05 -47.45
C ASP A 680 39.63 13.47 -47.06
N LYS A 681 40.31 14.51 -47.54
CA LYS A 681 39.98 15.89 -47.19
C LYS A 681 38.54 16.23 -47.66
N GLY A 682 37.69 16.62 -46.72
CA GLY A 682 36.29 16.97 -47.00
C GLY A 682 35.35 15.75 -47.04
N ASP A 683 35.82 14.55 -46.61
CA ASP A 683 35.00 13.40 -46.38
C ASP A 683 34.85 13.12 -44.85
N GLU A 684 33.75 12.57 -44.43
CA GLU A 684 33.44 12.32 -43.03
C GLU A 684 32.75 10.98 -42.88
N VAL A 685 32.92 10.31 -41.72
CA VAL A 685 32.17 9.11 -41.38
C VAL A 685 30.77 9.49 -40.99
N ILE A 686 29.79 8.77 -41.55
CA ILE A 686 28.34 9.03 -41.33
C ILE A 686 27.64 7.89 -40.64
N ALA A 687 28.20 6.66 -40.65
CA ALA A 687 27.61 5.51 -39.99
C ALA A 687 28.65 4.49 -39.57
N MET A 688 28.38 3.81 -38.45
CA MET A 688 29.07 2.63 -37.97
C MET A 688 28.04 1.49 -37.84
N GLN A 689 28.24 0.35 -38.55
CA GLN A 689 27.37 -0.78 -38.52
C GLN A 689 28.12 -2.04 -38.07
N LEU A 690 27.40 -3.05 -37.59
CA LEU A 690 27.93 -4.33 -37.16
C LEU A 690 27.36 -5.48 -38.03
N ASP A 691 28.13 -6.50 -38.29
CA ASP A 691 27.72 -7.69 -39.04
C ASP A 691 26.51 -8.39 -38.52
N VAL A 692 26.31 -8.43 -37.20
CA VAL A 692 25.18 -9.07 -36.52
C VAL A 692 23.85 -8.31 -36.67
N GLN A 693 23.84 -7.15 -37.34
CA GLN A 693 22.64 -6.33 -37.49
C GLN A 693 21.84 -6.57 -38.76
N GLY A 694 22.35 -7.38 -39.67
CA GLY A 694 21.74 -7.74 -40.95
C GLY A 694 22.74 -8.36 -41.92
N ASP A 695 22.24 -8.93 -42.99
CA ASP A 695 23.03 -9.62 -44.01
C ASP A 695 23.41 -8.68 -45.14
N GLU A 696 22.76 -7.54 -45.22
CA GLU A 696 22.92 -6.55 -46.31
C GLU A 696 23.10 -5.15 -45.76
N MET A 697 23.87 -4.34 -46.45
CA MET A 697 24.04 -2.92 -46.14
C MET A 697 23.11 -2.07 -47.02
N LEU A 698 22.13 -1.43 -46.42
CA LEU A 698 21.30 -0.42 -47.03
C LEU A 698 22.05 0.90 -47.03
N PHE A 699 22.13 1.56 -48.18
CA PHE A 699 22.63 2.91 -48.34
C PHE A 699 21.50 3.82 -48.82
N VAL A 700 21.37 4.96 -48.20
CA VAL A 700 20.40 6.00 -48.60
C VAL A 700 21.14 7.32 -48.79
N THR A 701 20.81 8.05 -49.85
CA THR A 701 21.45 9.31 -50.20
C THR A 701 20.54 10.50 -49.95
N THR A 702 21.11 11.68 -49.86
CA THR A 702 20.41 12.95 -49.65
C THR A 702 19.30 13.20 -50.65
N LYS A 703 19.41 12.68 -51.92
CA LYS A 703 18.39 12.84 -52.95
C LYS A 703 17.40 11.70 -53.09
N GLY A 704 17.24 10.90 -52.01
CA GLY A 704 16.23 9.82 -51.90
C GLY A 704 16.52 8.62 -52.78
N MET A 705 17.77 8.45 -53.26
CA MET A 705 18.22 7.24 -53.94
C MET A 705 18.77 6.26 -52.89
N GLY A 706 18.62 4.96 -53.12
CA GLY A 706 19.18 3.97 -52.21
C GLY A 706 19.32 2.59 -52.82
N LYS A 707 20.01 1.71 -52.14
CA LYS A 707 20.22 0.30 -52.56
C LYS A 707 20.58 -0.55 -51.35
N ARG A 708 20.41 -1.85 -51.52
CA ARG A 708 21.01 -2.85 -50.59
C ARG A 708 22.23 -3.47 -51.29
N THR A 709 23.23 -3.86 -50.52
CA THR A 709 24.45 -4.55 -51.01
C THR A 709 24.82 -5.60 -49.94
N GLU A 710 25.10 -6.84 -50.37
CA GLU A 710 25.50 -7.92 -49.47
C GLU A 710 26.75 -7.54 -48.67
N LEU A 711 26.79 -7.86 -47.36
CA LEU A 711 27.96 -7.62 -46.51
C LEU A 711 29.19 -8.44 -46.96
N SER A 712 28.96 -9.55 -47.64
CA SER A 712 30.00 -10.38 -48.26
C SER A 712 30.86 -9.66 -49.31
N GLU A 713 30.32 -8.66 -49.96
CA GLU A 713 31.08 -7.83 -50.97
C GLU A 713 32.16 -6.94 -50.31
N PHE A 714 32.16 -6.82 -48.98
CA PHE A 714 33.11 -6.00 -48.24
C PHE A 714 34.18 -6.90 -47.59
N ALA A 715 35.31 -7.04 -48.22
CA ALA A 715 36.42 -7.84 -47.69
C ALA A 715 36.95 -7.23 -46.36
N PRO A 716 37.18 -8.05 -45.30
CA PRO A 716 37.80 -7.58 -44.05
C PRO A 716 39.18 -6.94 -44.31
N GLN A 717 39.49 -5.84 -43.65
CA GLN A 717 40.72 -5.09 -43.73
C GLN A 717 41.29 -4.75 -42.38
N MET A 718 42.55 -4.36 -42.31
CA MET A 718 43.12 -3.78 -41.09
C MET A 718 42.51 -2.36 -40.88
N ARG A 719 42.14 -2.06 -39.63
CA ARG A 719 41.64 -0.71 -39.26
C ARG A 719 42.65 0.38 -39.64
N GLY A 720 42.15 1.60 -39.88
CA GLY A 720 42.96 2.78 -40.19
C GLY A 720 43.36 2.91 -41.66
N GLY A 721 42.88 2.00 -42.54
CA GLY A 721 42.95 2.11 -43.99
C GLY A 721 41.93 3.08 -44.58
N LYS A 722 41.96 3.28 -45.92
CA LYS A 722 40.95 4.12 -46.65
C LYS A 722 39.64 3.40 -46.95
N GLY A 723 39.62 2.04 -46.83
CA GLY A 723 38.45 1.26 -47.20
C GLY A 723 38.30 1.04 -48.71
N VAL A 724 37.10 0.63 -49.13
CA VAL A 724 36.70 0.36 -50.53
C VAL A 724 35.49 1.23 -50.91
N LYS A 725 35.29 1.50 -52.19
CA LYS A 725 34.10 2.18 -52.65
C LYS A 725 32.83 1.34 -52.42
N CYS A 726 31.83 1.90 -51.75
CA CYS A 726 30.55 1.27 -51.49
C CYS A 726 29.36 1.83 -52.28
N TYR A 727 29.53 3.05 -52.81
CA TYR A 727 28.50 3.72 -53.56
C TYR A 727 29.09 4.60 -54.66
N ARG A 728 28.39 4.71 -55.79
CA ARG A 728 28.77 5.63 -56.85
C ARG A 728 28.06 7.00 -56.70
N ILE A 729 28.73 7.92 -56.07
CA ILE A 729 28.26 9.29 -55.87
C ILE A 729 28.22 10.05 -57.19
N THR A 730 27.13 10.72 -57.46
CA THR A 730 26.90 11.61 -58.64
C THR A 730 26.03 12.78 -58.24
N ASP A 731 25.97 13.82 -59.08
CA ASP A 731 25.08 14.96 -58.83
C ASP A 731 23.60 14.57 -58.73
N LYS A 732 23.19 13.41 -59.28
CA LYS A 732 21.83 12.89 -59.23
C LYS A 732 21.53 12.15 -57.91
N THR A 733 22.55 11.60 -57.29
CA THR A 733 22.37 10.83 -56.05
C THR A 733 22.58 11.69 -54.80
N GLY A 734 23.45 12.70 -54.90
CA GLY A 734 23.96 13.37 -53.72
C GLY A 734 24.83 12.46 -52.83
N ASP A 735 25.27 12.96 -51.71
CA ASP A 735 26.10 12.22 -50.74
C ASP A 735 25.28 11.18 -49.97
N ILE A 736 25.91 10.16 -49.41
CA ILE A 736 25.22 9.22 -48.52
C ILE A 736 24.85 9.93 -47.22
N VAL A 737 23.60 9.78 -46.80
CA VAL A 737 23.08 10.34 -45.54
C VAL A 737 22.98 9.29 -44.44
N SER A 738 22.76 8.03 -44.82
CA SER A 738 22.64 6.94 -43.87
C SER A 738 23.08 5.61 -44.49
N ALA A 739 23.67 4.75 -43.66
CA ALA A 739 23.91 3.37 -43.98
C ALA A 739 23.44 2.50 -42.78
N LYS A 740 22.64 1.44 -43.05
CA LYS A 740 22.10 0.53 -42.03
C LYS A 740 22.26 -0.91 -42.50
N ALA A 741 22.68 -1.78 -41.61
CA ALA A 741 22.67 -3.21 -41.84
C ALA A 741 21.24 -3.75 -41.67
N VAL A 742 20.68 -4.43 -42.69
CA VAL A 742 19.27 -4.84 -42.77
C VAL A 742 19.12 -6.30 -43.20
N THR A 743 17.96 -6.89 -42.92
CA THR A 743 17.48 -8.15 -43.51
C THR A 743 16.17 -7.88 -44.28
N ASN A 744 15.62 -8.87 -44.94
CA ASN A 744 14.32 -8.76 -45.62
C ASN A 744 13.13 -8.50 -44.67
N ASP A 745 13.25 -8.95 -43.40
CA ASP A 745 12.22 -8.82 -42.35
C ASP A 745 12.25 -7.46 -41.66
N HIS A 746 13.00 -6.51 -42.15
CA HIS A 746 13.03 -5.16 -41.62
C HIS A 746 12.23 -4.19 -42.48
N ASP A 747 11.67 -3.19 -41.83
CA ASP A 747 11.15 -2.00 -42.43
C ASP A 747 12.10 -0.86 -42.23
N ILE A 748 12.04 0.09 -43.14
CA ILE A 748 12.72 1.36 -42.99
C ILE A 748 11.74 2.52 -42.92
N MET A 749 12.08 3.50 -42.15
CA MET A 749 11.40 4.79 -42.09
C MET A 749 12.38 5.88 -42.50
N MET A 750 12.07 6.58 -43.57
CA MET A 750 12.85 7.70 -44.06
C MET A 750 12.13 9.01 -43.83
N MET A 751 12.88 10.06 -43.51
CA MET A 751 12.33 11.37 -43.23
C MET A 751 13.11 12.47 -43.96
N THR A 752 12.37 13.43 -44.48
CA THR A 752 12.98 14.64 -45.09
C THR A 752 13.21 15.73 -44.05
N ASN A 753 14.04 16.74 -44.43
CA ASN A 753 14.25 17.95 -43.63
C ASN A 753 12.94 18.73 -43.35
N GLU A 754 11.89 18.53 -44.13
CA GLU A 754 10.57 19.18 -43.99
C GLU A 754 9.61 18.34 -43.11
N GLY A 755 10.08 17.20 -42.55
CA GLY A 755 9.29 16.32 -41.65
C GLY A 755 8.33 15.39 -42.40
N ILE A 756 8.51 15.19 -43.71
CA ILE A 756 7.73 14.19 -44.46
C ILE A 756 8.36 12.83 -44.25
N MET A 757 7.56 11.86 -43.83
CA MET A 757 7.99 10.48 -43.54
C MET A 757 7.37 9.48 -44.53
N ILE A 758 8.15 8.42 -44.84
CA ILE A 758 7.70 7.22 -45.54
C ILE A 758 8.21 5.98 -44.81
N ARG A 759 7.36 4.94 -44.69
CA ARG A 759 7.72 3.60 -44.24
C ARG A 759 7.64 2.65 -45.43
N MET A 760 8.62 1.78 -45.62
CA MET A 760 8.64 0.77 -46.69
C MET A 760 9.37 -0.48 -46.21
N HIS A 761 9.06 -1.64 -46.83
CA HIS A 761 9.74 -2.89 -46.57
C HIS A 761 11.15 -2.91 -47.15
N CYS A 762 12.12 -3.47 -46.47
CA CYS A 762 13.45 -3.68 -47.00
C CYS A 762 13.43 -4.59 -48.23
N SER A 763 12.55 -5.62 -48.24
CA SER A 763 12.37 -6.51 -49.39
C SER A 763 12.08 -5.81 -50.69
N ASP A 764 11.44 -4.63 -50.68
CA ASP A 764 11.11 -3.85 -51.86
C ASP A 764 12.31 -3.12 -52.48
N ILE A 765 13.43 -3.09 -51.76
CA ILE A 765 14.64 -2.39 -52.20
C ILE A 765 15.58 -3.35 -52.86
N THR A 766 15.96 -3.07 -54.11
CA THR A 766 16.80 -3.92 -54.92
C THR A 766 18.20 -4.12 -54.31
N VAL A 767 18.65 -5.39 -54.25
CA VAL A 767 20.03 -5.76 -53.89
C VAL A 767 20.89 -5.65 -55.15
N ILE A 768 21.92 -4.80 -55.09
CA ILE A 768 22.82 -4.54 -56.22
C ILE A 768 24.24 -4.29 -55.74
N GLY A 769 25.20 -4.55 -56.62
CA GLY A 769 26.63 -4.51 -56.33
C GLY A 769 27.16 -3.19 -55.83
N ARG A 770 28.31 -3.24 -55.21
CA ARG A 770 28.97 -2.15 -54.45
C ARG A 770 29.08 -0.81 -55.19
N ILE A 771 29.52 -0.86 -56.47
CA ILE A 771 29.84 0.38 -57.27
C ILE A 771 28.69 0.79 -58.14
N THR A 772 27.47 0.93 -57.58
CA THR A 772 26.26 1.36 -58.29
C THR A 772 25.63 2.58 -57.64
N SER A 773 24.73 3.26 -58.35
CA SER A 773 24.08 4.52 -57.93
C SER A 773 22.71 4.30 -57.24
N GLY A 774 22.28 3.03 -57.04
CA GLY A 774 20.99 2.73 -56.42
C GLY A 774 19.75 3.05 -57.26
N VAL A 775 18.59 2.86 -56.64
CA VAL A 775 17.25 3.13 -57.19
C VAL A 775 16.57 4.25 -56.41
N LYS A 776 15.50 4.81 -56.95
CA LYS A 776 14.75 5.85 -56.23
C LYS A 776 13.85 5.24 -55.19
N LEU A 777 14.04 5.59 -53.90
CA LEU A 777 13.27 5.15 -52.77
C LEU A 777 12.18 6.15 -52.37
N MET A 778 12.52 7.44 -52.41
CA MET A 778 11.60 8.50 -52.01
C MET A 778 11.59 9.61 -53.05
N ASN A 779 10.40 10.15 -53.34
CA ASN A 779 10.27 11.32 -54.20
C ASN A 779 10.35 12.61 -53.40
N ILE A 780 11.48 13.33 -53.49
CA ILE A 780 11.75 14.52 -52.68
C ILE A 780 11.39 15.84 -53.38
N GLY A 781 10.62 15.82 -54.48
CA GLY A 781 10.26 17.02 -55.21
C GLY A 781 11.40 17.51 -56.13
N LYS A 782 11.16 18.63 -56.81
CA LYS A 782 12.11 19.23 -57.78
C LYS A 782 12.76 20.55 -57.28
N ASP A 783 12.38 21.00 -56.08
CA ASP A 783 12.68 22.36 -55.61
C ASP A 783 14.11 22.52 -55.05
N GLY A 784 14.90 21.45 -55.01
CA GLY A 784 16.32 21.51 -54.67
C GLY A 784 16.64 21.70 -53.16
N ASN A 785 15.67 22.11 -52.36
CA ASN A 785 15.84 22.42 -50.95
C ASN A 785 15.42 21.25 -50.05
N THR A 786 14.60 20.31 -50.54
CA THR A 786 14.16 19.13 -49.81
C THR A 786 15.16 17.98 -49.97
N PHE A 787 15.62 17.39 -48.87
CA PHE A 787 16.53 16.26 -48.88
C PHE A 787 16.18 15.26 -47.78
N VAL A 788 16.61 14.02 -47.94
CA VAL A 788 16.46 13.00 -46.88
C VAL A 788 17.42 13.34 -45.73
N ALA A 789 16.88 13.55 -44.55
CA ALA A 789 17.61 13.96 -43.34
C ALA A 789 17.96 12.81 -42.42
N SER A 790 17.06 11.78 -42.30
CA SER A 790 17.26 10.66 -41.41
C SER A 790 16.61 9.37 -41.89
N VAL A 791 17.18 8.21 -41.51
CA VAL A 791 16.67 6.88 -41.83
C VAL A 791 16.71 5.98 -40.57
N ALA A 792 15.56 5.45 -40.18
CA ALA A 792 15.43 4.49 -39.09
C ALA A 792 15.12 3.08 -39.63
N LYS A 793 15.65 2.07 -38.94
CA LYS A 793 15.35 0.66 -39.15
C LYS A 793 14.33 0.18 -38.14
N LEU A 794 13.29 -0.54 -38.57
CA LEU A 794 12.23 -1.10 -37.78
C LEU A 794 12.19 -2.62 -37.92
N ALA A 795 11.88 -3.35 -36.84
CA ALA A 795 11.52 -4.77 -36.96
C ALA A 795 10.08 -4.89 -37.46
N ARG A 796 9.79 -5.85 -38.34
CA ARG A 796 8.44 -6.19 -38.77
C ARG A 796 7.71 -6.88 -37.61
N SER A 797 6.40 -6.61 -37.39
CA SER A 797 5.58 -7.27 -36.38
C SER A 797 4.69 -8.32 -37.03
N ASP A 798 4.39 -9.41 -36.33
CA ASP A 798 3.53 -10.50 -36.81
C ASP A 798 2.09 -10.03 -37.11
N GLU A 799 1.63 -8.92 -36.50
CA GLU A 799 0.34 -8.28 -36.79
C GLU A 799 0.29 -7.63 -38.18
N ASP A 800 1.44 -7.28 -38.77
CA ASP A 800 1.54 -6.73 -40.12
C ASP A 800 1.37 -7.85 -41.21
N GLU A 801 1.60 -9.12 -40.84
CA GLU A 801 1.39 -10.28 -41.76
C GLU A 801 -0.09 -10.65 -41.86
N GLU A 802 -0.88 -10.58 -40.78
CA GLU A 802 -2.32 -10.88 -40.79
C GLU A 802 -3.13 -9.82 -41.58
N ALA A 803 -2.62 -8.59 -41.68
CA ALA A 803 -3.27 -7.52 -42.41
C ALA A 803 -3.02 -7.59 -43.92
N GLU A 804 -1.92 -8.18 -44.40
CA GLU A 804 -1.63 -8.38 -45.83
C GLU A 804 -2.39 -9.58 -46.41
N ASP A 805 -2.65 -10.63 -45.65
CA ASP A 805 -3.46 -11.79 -46.07
C ASP A 805 -4.96 -11.45 -46.17
N SER A 806 -5.43 -10.39 -45.53
CA SER A 806 -6.82 -9.93 -45.61
C SER A 806 -7.11 -8.96 -46.78
N GLU A 807 -6.09 -8.45 -47.47
CA GLU A 807 -6.24 -7.53 -48.64
C GLU A 807 -5.92 -8.16 -50.00
N ASN A 808 -5.84 -9.48 -50.15
CA ASN A 808 -5.67 -10.11 -51.47
C ASN A 808 -7.04 -10.49 -52.09
N PRO A 809 -7.58 -9.73 -53.09
CA PRO A 809 -8.89 -9.97 -53.64
C PRO A 809 -8.84 -10.92 -54.84
N GLU A 810 -8.11 -12.04 -54.77
CA GLU A 810 -8.13 -13.07 -55.78
C GLU A 810 -8.52 -14.45 -55.22
N SER A 811 -9.78 -14.60 -54.73
CA SER A 811 -10.47 -15.89 -54.65
C SER A 811 -11.95 -15.72 -54.36
N ALA A 812 -12.69 -15.06 -55.22
CA ALA A 812 -14.15 -15.07 -55.22
C ALA A 812 -14.68 -14.96 -56.64
N GLU A 813 -14.39 -15.94 -57.48
CA GLU A 813 -15.20 -16.32 -58.62
C GLU A 813 -15.33 -17.82 -58.62
N ASN A 814 -16.47 -18.28 -58.09
CA ASN A 814 -17.25 -19.43 -58.52
C ASN A 814 -18.12 -19.96 -57.40
N GLU A 815 -19.33 -19.48 -57.37
CA GLU A 815 -20.54 -20.30 -57.19
C GLU A 815 -21.76 -19.37 -57.31
N VAL A 816 -22.24 -19.31 -58.56
CA VAL A 816 -23.56 -18.81 -58.88
C VAL A 816 -24.42 -20.06 -59.04
N SER A 817 -25.52 -20.15 -58.29
CA SER A 817 -26.85 -20.47 -58.85
C SER A 817 -27.84 -20.87 -57.78
N GLU A 818 -29.05 -20.31 -57.95
CA GLU A 818 -30.38 -20.84 -57.61
C GLU A 818 -30.79 -20.65 -56.10
N ASN A 819 -31.66 -19.75 -55.77
CA ASN A 819 -33.10 -19.77 -56.05
C ASN A 819 -33.80 -18.46 -55.69
N VAL A 820 -34.67 -18.16 -56.61
CA VAL A 820 -35.65 -17.07 -56.69
C VAL A 820 -36.87 -17.37 -55.82
N GLU A 821 -37.52 -16.34 -55.36
CA GLU A 821 -38.95 -16.09 -55.26
C GLU A 821 -39.51 -15.68 -53.91
N ASN A 822 -39.99 -14.43 -53.96
CA ASN A 822 -41.31 -13.92 -53.52
C ASN A 822 -41.57 -13.81 -52.04
N ASP A 823 -42.19 -12.80 -51.54
CA ASP A 823 -43.18 -11.81 -51.96
C ASP A 823 -43.21 -10.60 -50.96
N THR A 824 -43.28 -9.46 -51.56
CA THR A 824 -44.19 -8.32 -51.39
C THR A 824 -44.92 -8.04 -50.06
N GLU A 825 -44.85 -6.74 -49.77
CA GLU A 825 -45.94 -5.80 -49.38
C GLU A 825 -46.36 -5.73 -47.90
N ASN A 826 -46.27 -4.60 -47.46
CA ASN A 826 -47.23 -3.52 -47.13
C ASN A 826 -47.14 -2.95 -45.68
N ASP A 827 -46.87 -1.72 -45.74
CA ASP A 827 -47.65 -0.53 -45.29
C ASP A 827 -47.93 -0.32 -43.78
N ALA A 828 -47.42 0.83 -43.45
CA ALA A 828 -48.14 2.02 -42.98
C ALA A 828 -48.63 2.14 -41.54
N GLU A 829 -48.23 3.29 -40.99
CA GLU A 829 -48.99 4.21 -40.14
C GLU A 829 -49.45 3.68 -38.76
N SER A 830 -49.24 4.36 -37.73
CA SER A 830 -49.48 5.73 -37.29
C SER A 830 -49.53 5.76 -35.77
N ASN A 831 -49.11 6.86 -35.26
CA ASN A 831 -49.65 7.70 -34.19
C ASN A 831 -49.91 7.23 -32.79
N SER A 832 -49.22 7.94 -31.94
CA SER A 832 -49.78 8.86 -30.88
C SER A 832 -50.08 8.29 -29.52
N GLU A 833 -49.55 9.05 -28.59
CA GLU A 833 -50.13 9.49 -27.29
C GLU A 833 -50.44 8.42 -26.23
N GLU A 834 -49.73 8.39 -25.14
CA GLU A 834 -49.81 9.11 -23.89
C GLU A 834 -48.52 8.99 -23.08
#